data_e9168b2bc69fbeb38cc1d4ab153b83d5
#
_entry.id   e9168b2bc69fbeb38cc1d4ab153b83d5
#
_cell.length_a   1.000
_cell.length_b   1.000
_cell.length_c   1.000
_cell.angle_alpha   90.00
_cell.angle_beta   90.00
_cell.angle_gamma   90.00
#
_symmetry.space_group_name_H-M   'P 1'
#
loop_
_entity.id
_entity.type
_entity.pdbx_description
1 polymer ?
#
loop_
_entity_poly.entity_id
_entity_poly.type
_entity_poly.pdbx_seq_one_letter_code
_entity_poly.pdbx_strand_id
1 'polypeptide(L)'
;MISWNFPGNQDGQVKGVADAGIENFNGTELSSLARENCQNSLDAALDDNNPDVLVEFERYFVSTNQIPGIVEYRNILRKCKTFWDRSKSEKAKLFLKGAIKEAEKENTFVLRISDYNTTGLSDPYAQSDDPFNFSFDGWNALIKIDGGANKGDDKAGAFGIGKSAPFSNSHYRLVFYRTYNQKYERAAQGISRLMSCQDGALMTSGIGYYGEAKGNNPVEVIPELDSINERSEVGTDVFIYGFKSASEWETEITVALLESFLMSFFNGQLRVKIQGREINKKSLPGYMERVHRERPGATKGTYGNYLALTRTEGVHTYSQDFHGMGTLELRLLVDPNEKLDRKVLIVRKAGMKLFRLGNISKLVPFTGILELKGKELNSYFRAMETVAHDNWEPGRHSNPKQAKAYYEEIKDWIRTIVAELAEHTSDDELDVEGLGGVLQKEPEAVETGDSDNKRENINDHLGNIDVLERPTKTPSKGFFYGKGDEGSSQSTTTSGTLGKTGEAGLRILKGKRKRKKIDAHRGIPDPSGKDVVVQKKPGGETSCPLKNVRIIKKGTGIYSLNFEIPYDVEYGRIELVTVGENGKSNRLRITDVKPTSGCETAKINGDFIETANMTSFGKVKIIVTLADSHDYAMEVKVYEHN
;
A
#
# COMPACT_ATOMS: atom_id res chain seq x y z
N MET A 1 25.25 30.08 18.80
CA MET A 1 24.32 30.87 17.98
C MET A 1 23.35 29.90 17.34
N ILE A 2 22.05 30.13 17.51
CA ILE A 2 20.99 29.30 16.89
C ILE A 2 20.81 29.79 15.46
N SER A 3 21.00 28.92 14.47
CA SER A 3 20.88 29.23 13.05
C SER A 3 20.77 27.94 12.22
N TRP A 4 20.48 28.07 10.93
CA TRP A 4 20.60 26.97 9.99
C TRP A 4 22.06 26.65 9.68
N ASN A 5 22.41 25.37 9.71
CA ASN A 5 23.64 24.83 9.16
C ASN A 5 23.33 23.74 8.13
N PHE A 6 23.87 23.89 6.92
CA PHE A 6 23.83 22.90 5.85
C PHE A 6 25.25 22.38 5.64
N PRO A 7 25.61 21.24 6.27
CA PRO A 7 26.96 20.70 6.19
C PRO A 7 27.40 20.47 4.74
N GLY A 8 28.68 20.69 4.48
CA GLY A 8 29.29 20.33 3.19
C GLY A 8 29.27 18.83 2.94
N ASN A 9 29.20 18.43 1.68
CA ASN A 9 29.27 17.02 1.28
C ASN A 9 30.70 16.47 1.20
N GLN A 10 31.70 17.28 1.52
CA GLN A 10 33.15 16.92 1.50
C GLN A 10 33.56 16.24 0.18
N ASP A 11 33.14 16.83 -0.96
CA ASP A 11 33.37 16.32 -2.31
C ASP A 11 32.73 14.94 -2.60
N GLY A 12 31.81 14.50 -1.72
CA GLY A 12 31.06 13.28 -1.89
C GLY A 12 29.86 13.42 -2.84
N GLN A 13 28.84 12.62 -2.63
CA GLN A 13 27.66 12.58 -3.49
C GLN A 13 26.88 13.90 -3.51
N VAL A 14 26.42 14.28 -4.70
CA VAL A 14 25.45 15.38 -4.88
C VAL A 14 24.04 14.80 -4.82
N LYS A 15 23.28 15.16 -3.77
CA LYS A 15 21.91 14.72 -3.57
C LYS A 15 20.97 15.47 -4.50
N GLY A 16 20.19 14.72 -5.30
CA GLY A 16 19.14 15.27 -6.17
C GLY A 16 17.81 15.48 -5.45
N VAL A 17 16.77 15.87 -6.20
CA VAL A 17 15.41 16.10 -5.69
C VAL A 17 14.71 14.80 -5.26
N ALA A 18 15.06 13.66 -5.88
CA ALA A 18 14.49 12.36 -5.56
C ALA A 18 15.17 11.81 -4.29
N ASP A 19 14.49 11.96 -3.15
CA ASP A 19 14.85 11.34 -1.88
C ASP A 19 14.01 10.06 -1.75
N ALA A 20 14.66 8.89 -1.75
CA ALA A 20 13.98 7.61 -1.74
C ALA A 20 13.04 7.45 -0.53
N GLY A 21 13.43 7.98 0.64
CA GLY A 21 12.59 7.97 1.82
C GLY A 21 11.30 8.78 1.65
N ILE A 22 11.37 9.93 0.97
CA ILE A 22 10.20 10.79 0.71
C ILE A 22 9.36 10.23 -0.45
N GLU A 23 10.01 9.76 -1.52
CA GLU A 23 9.32 9.25 -2.72
C GLU A 23 8.47 8.01 -2.42
N ASN A 24 8.84 7.19 -1.44
CA ASN A 24 8.07 6.02 -1.01
C ASN A 24 6.66 6.36 -0.52
N PHE A 25 6.42 7.59 -0.11
CA PHE A 25 5.12 8.04 0.41
C PHE A 25 4.25 8.77 -0.63
N ASN A 26 4.71 8.91 -1.87
CA ASN A 26 3.93 9.57 -2.91
C ASN A 26 2.58 8.89 -3.15
N GLY A 27 1.50 9.67 -3.03
CA GLY A 27 0.11 9.22 -3.14
C GLY A 27 -0.48 8.63 -1.86
N THR A 28 0.31 8.51 -0.79
CA THR A 28 -0.13 8.01 0.53
C THR A 28 0.40 8.90 1.67
N GLU A 29 0.74 10.15 1.40
CA GLU A 29 1.49 11.03 2.31
C GLU A 29 0.80 11.17 3.67
N LEU A 30 -0.51 11.46 3.69
CA LEU A 30 -1.28 11.64 4.94
C LEU A 30 -1.51 10.33 5.68
N SER A 31 -1.86 9.27 4.98
CA SER A 31 -2.09 7.96 5.58
C SER A 31 -0.81 7.38 6.16
N SER A 32 0.30 7.54 5.46
CA SER A 32 1.63 7.13 5.94
C SER A 32 2.09 7.97 7.13
N LEU A 33 1.85 9.30 7.10
CA LEU A 33 2.16 10.18 8.21
C LEU A 33 1.43 9.74 9.49
N ALA A 34 0.12 9.51 9.41
CA ALA A 34 -0.69 9.08 10.55
C ALA A 34 -0.23 7.72 11.09
N ARG A 35 0.00 6.76 10.19
CA ARG A 35 0.45 5.42 10.55
C ARG A 35 1.81 5.42 11.23
N GLU A 36 2.81 6.07 10.63
CA GLU A 36 4.18 6.08 11.14
C GLU A 36 4.30 6.81 12.50
N ASN A 37 3.61 7.95 12.66
CA ASN A 37 3.66 8.66 13.95
C ASN A 37 2.97 7.87 15.05
N CYS A 38 1.74 7.37 14.85
CA CYS A 38 1.06 6.58 15.87
C CYS A 38 1.80 5.27 16.19
N GLN A 39 2.43 4.63 15.19
CA GLN A 39 3.27 3.48 15.42
C GLN A 39 4.47 3.81 16.30
N ASN A 40 5.19 4.89 16.00
CA ASN A 40 6.35 5.31 16.80
C ASN A 40 5.96 5.67 18.22
N SER A 41 4.80 6.31 18.40
CA SER A 41 4.28 6.66 19.72
C SER A 41 3.88 5.43 20.53
N LEU A 42 3.22 4.43 19.91
CA LEU A 42 2.91 3.15 20.57
C LEU A 42 4.17 2.36 20.94
N ASP A 43 5.21 2.38 20.08
CA ASP A 43 6.50 1.74 20.36
C ASP A 43 7.27 2.44 21.51
N ALA A 44 6.92 3.70 21.80
CA ALA A 44 7.50 4.51 22.87
C ALA A 44 6.57 4.65 24.09
N ALA A 45 5.55 3.79 24.22
CA ALA A 45 4.62 3.84 25.34
C ALA A 45 5.37 3.74 26.70
N LEU A 46 4.88 4.48 27.71
CA LEU A 46 5.44 4.44 29.07
C LEU A 46 5.25 3.08 29.75
N ASP A 47 4.13 2.42 29.49
CA ASP A 47 3.81 1.07 29.97
C ASP A 47 3.55 0.15 28.77
N ASP A 48 4.49 -0.73 28.48
CA ASP A 48 4.40 -1.72 27.42
C ASP A 48 3.29 -2.76 27.62
N ASN A 49 2.82 -2.95 28.87
CA ASN A 49 1.79 -3.95 29.19
C ASN A 49 0.38 -3.38 29.10
N ASN A 50 0.23 -2.09 29.41
CA ASN A 50 -1.05 -1.39 29.34
C ASN A 50 -0.85 0.00 28.73
N PRO A 51 -0.51 0.09 27.45
CA PRO A 51 -0.33 1.38 26.80
C PRO A 51 -1.63 2.19 26.79
N ASP A 52 -1.55 3.46 27.12
CA ASP A 52 -2.63 4.46 26.98
C ASP A 52 -2.05 5.69 26.27
N VAL A 53 -1.59 5.45 25.05
CA VAL A 53 -0.92 6.49 24.27
C VAL A 53 -1.95 7.44 23.68
N LEU A 54 -1.72 8.75 23.83
CA LEU A 54 -2.48 9.80 23.17
C LEU A 54 -1.61 10.46 22.09
N VAL A 55 -2.16 10.57 20.86
CA VAL A 55 -1.54 11.32 19.76
C VAL A 55 -2.49 12.42 19.29
N GLU A 56 -2.00 13.64 19.20
CA GLU A 56 -2.78 14.80 18.76
C GLU A 56 -2.29 15.31 17.40
N PHE A 57 -3.21 15.53 16.47
CA PHE A 57 -2.98 16.14 15.16
C PHE A 57 -3.70 17.48 15.13
N GLU A 58 -2.94 18.58 15.13
CA GLU A 58 -3.49 19.93 15.13
C GLU A 58 -2.84 20.79 14.05
N ARG A 59 -3.67 21.41 13.24
CA ARG A 59 -3.25 22.31 12.16
C ARG A 59 -3.47 23.76 12.60
N TYR A 60 -2.41 24.53 12.51
CA TYR A 60 -2.41 25.95 12.78
C TYR A 60 -2.19 26.75 11.51
N PHE A 61 -2.73 27.95 11.46
CA PHE A 61 -2.45 28.92 10.41
C PHE A 61 -1.62 30.04 11.04
N VAL A 62 -0.35 30.15 10.66
CA VAL A 62 0.62 31.05 11.29
C VAL A 62 1.25 31.98 10.27
N SER A 63 1.76 33.14 10.72
CA SER A 63 2.59 33.98 9.86
C SER A 63 3.85 33.20 9.48
N THR A 64 4.19 33.21 8.20
CA THR A 64 5.41 32.54 7.71
C THR A 64 6.68 33.11 8.35
N ASN A 65 6.65 34.37 8.79
CA ASN A 65 7.78 34.99 9.49
C ASN A 65 7.98 34.47 10.93
N GLN A 66 6.99 33.73 11.48
CA GLN A 66 7.12 33.05 12.77
C GLN A 66 7.78 31.66 12.66
N ILE A 67 8.13 31.21 11.45
CA ILE A 67 8.90 29.98 11.28
C ILE A 67 10.34 30.22 11.74
N PRO A 68 10.89 29.36 12.65
CA PRO A 68 12.26 29.54 13.11
C PRO A 68 13.25 29.55 11.96
N GLY A 69 14.09 30.59 11.86
CA GLY A 69 15.12 30.72 10.85
C GLY A 69 14.64 30.83 9.40
N ILE A 70 13.39 31.25 9.14
CA ILE A 70 12.80 31.28 7.79
C ILE A 70 13.55 32.18 6.81
N VAL A 71 14.13 33.27 7.30
CA VAL A 71 14.88 34.21 6.45
C VAL A 71 16.11 33.52 5.84
N GLU A 72 16.87 32.81 6.67
CA GLU A 72 18.01 32.01 6.27
C GLU A 72 17.56 30.86 5.35
N TYR A 73 16.45 30.21 5.70
CA TYR A 73 15.91 29.10 4.92
C TYR A 73 15.48 29.51 3.50
N ARG A 74 14.82 30.67 3.37
CA ARG A 74 14.48 31.26 2.05
C ARG A 74 15.73 31.49 1.21
N ASN A 75 16.82 31.94 1.83
CA ASN A 75 18.10 32.16 1.12
C ASN A 75 18.70 30.84 0.60
N ILE A 76 18.65 29.77 1.42
CA ILE A 76 19.08 28.43 0.99
C ILE A 76 18.23 27.91 -0.17
N LEU A 77 16.90 28.05 -0.11
CA LEU A 77 16.02 27.65 -1.22
C LEU A 77 16.39 28.39 -2.53
N ARG A 78 16.70 29.70 -2.46
CA ARG A 78 17.13 30.48 -3.62
C ARG A 78 18.49 30.04 -4.14
N LYS A 79 19.47 29.75 -3.25
CA LYS A 79 20.77 29.18 -3.64
C LYS A 79 20.59 27.82 -4.34
N CYS A 80 19.78 26.95 -3.80
CA CYS A 80 19.45 25.67 -4.42
C CYS A 80 18.80 25.89 -5.81
N LYS A 81 17.88 26.85 -5.95
CA LYS A 81 17.24 27.15 -7.22
C LYS A 81 18.28 27.63 -8.25
N THR A 82 19.14 28.56 -7.89
CA THR A 82 20.20 29.07 -8.77
C THR A 82 21.14 27.95 -9.24
N PHE A 83 21.47 27.01 -8.37
CA PHE A 83 22.31 25.85 -8.71
C PHE A 83 21.58 24.90 -9.67
N TRP A 84 20.34 24.51 -9.37
CA TRP A 84 19.58 23.51 -10.13
C TRP A 84 18.95 24.07 -11.42
N ASP A 85 18.79 25.39 -11.57
CA ASP A 85 18.33 25.99 -12.82
C ASP A 85 19.31 25.72 -13.99
N ARG A 86 20.59 25.47 -13.67
CA ARG A 86 21.61 25.04 -14.64
C ARG A 86 21.50 23.57 -15.05
N SER A 87 20.71 22.78 -14.33
CA SER A 87 20.51 21.36 -14.62
C SER A 87 19.39 21.11 -15.63
N LYS A 88 19.31 19.90 -16.18
CA LYS A 88 18.17 19.43 -17.00
C LYS A 88 17.05 18.81 -16.17
N SER A 89 17.12 18.88 -14.84
CA SER A 89 16.12 18.26 -13.94
C SER A 89 14.90 19.16 -13.77
N GLU A 90 13.88 18.98 -14.59
CA GLU A 90 12.63 19.73 -14.47
C GLU A 90 11.92 19.47 -13.12
N LYS A 91 12.02 18.25 -12.59
CA LYS A 91 11.46 17.91 -11.26
C LYS A 91 12.10 18.78 -10.16
N ALA A 92 13.42 18.99 -10.19
CA ALA A 92 14.11 19.85 -9.23
C ALA A 92 13.68 21.31 -9.34
N LYS A 93 13.58 21.84 -10.56
CA LYS A 93 13.16 23.22 -10.83
C LYS A 93 11.72 23.46 -10.37
N LEU A 94 10.79 22.54 -10.67
CA LEU A 94 9.39 22.63 -10.25
C LEU A 94 9.26 22.60 -8.73
N PHE A 95 9.96 21.66 -8.06
CA PHE A 95 9.96 21.60 -6.61
C PHE A 95 10.44 22.91 -5.98
N LEU A 96 11.60 23.43 -6.41
CA LEU A 96 12.18 24.64 -5.84
C LEU A 96 11.32 25.89 -6.13
N LYS A 97 10.74 25.99 -7.33
CA LYS A 97 9.79 27.06 -7.66
C LYS A 97 8.58 27.03 -6.73
N GLY A 98 8.01 25.84 -6.50
CA GLY A 98 6.88 25.65 -5.58
C GLY A 98 7.25 25.94 -4.13
N ALA A 99 8.38 25.41 -3.64
CA ALA A 99 8.87 25.61 -2.28
C ALA A 99 9.11 27.09 -1.97
N ILE A 100 9.75 27.83 -2.87
CA ILE A 100 9.98 29.27 -2.70
C ILE A 100 8.66 30.03 -2.68
N LYS A 101 7.75 29.75 -3.63
CA LYS A 101 6.44 30.39 -3.68
C LYS A 101 5.66 30.21 -2.37
N GLU A 102 5.67 29.01 -1.80
CA GLU A 102 5.00 28.72 -0.53
C GLU A 102 5.70 29.37 0.67
N ALA A 103 7.04 29.37 0.71
CA ALA A 103 7.82 29.99 1.77
C ALA A 103 7.76 31.54 1.75
N GLU A 104 7.41 32.15 0.62
CA GLU A 104 7.25 33.61 0.46
C GLU A 104 5.82 34.11 0.74
N LYS A 105 4.83 33.21 0.94
CA LYS A 105 3.50 33.60 1.37
C LYS A 105 3.55 34.30 2.73
N GLU A 106 2.61 35.18 2.98
CA GLU A 106 2.46 35.86 4.29
C GLU A 106 2.16 34.88 5.42
N ASN A 107 1.31 33.89 5.13
CA ASN A 107 0.88 32.88 6.11
C ASN A 107 1.03 31.47 5.51
N THR A 108 1.20 30.51 6.40
CA THR A 108 1.35 29.09 6.06
C THR A 108 0.63 28.19 7.04
N PHE A 109 0.35 26.96 6.63
CA PHE A 109 -0.13 25.93 7.55
C PHE A 109 1.03 25.19 8.20
N VAL A 110 0.85 24.92 9.50
CA VAL A 110 1.72 24.05 10.30
C VAL A 110 0.86 22.91 10.83
N LEU A 111 1.26 21.67 10.61
CA LEU A 111 0.68 20.54 11.31
C LEU A 111 1.60 20.18 12.48
N ARG A 112 1.06 20.23 13.71
CA ARG A 112 1.70 19.69 14.90
C ARG A 112 1.15 18.29 15.15
N ILE A 113 2.05 17.35 15.40
CA ILE A 113 1.72 16.01 15.87
C ILE A 113 2.42 15.86 17.23
N SER A 114 1.64 15.63 18.28
CA SER A 114 2.14 15.52 19.65
C SER A 114 1.75 14.19 20.24
N ASP A 115 2.67 13.50 20.88
CA ASP A 115 2.34 12.32 21.67
C ASP A 115 2.46 12.58 23.18
N TYR A 116 1.70 11.80 23.93
CA TYR A 116 1.64 11.82 25.38
C TYR A 116 1.55 10.40 25.92
N ASN A 117 1.95 10.20 27.18
CA ASN A 117 2.12 8.88 27.79
C ASN A 117 3.17 8.04 27.06
N THR A 118 4.19 8.71 26.54
CA THR A 118 5.35 8.13 25.86
C THR A 118 6.64 8.50 26.58
N THR A 119 7.72 7.80 26.30
CA THR A 119 9.02 8.06 26.95
C THR A 119 9.70 9.36 26.52
N GLY A 120 9.22 9.97 25.43
CA GLY A 120 9.96 11.01 24.72
C GLY A 120 11.22 10.45 24.05
N LEU A 121 12.05 11.32 23.47
CA LEU A 121 13.30 10.94 22.82
C LEU A 121 14.46 11.03 23.82
N SER A 122 15.12 9.91 24.08
CA SER A 122 16.27 9.84 24.99
C SER A 122 17.52 10.48 24.41
N ASP A 123 18.42 10.89 25.28
CA ASP A 123 19.80 11.27 25.00
C ASP A 123 19.98 12.34 23.88
N PRO A 124 19.23 13.47 23.94
CA PRO A 124 19.26 14.47 22.87
C PRO A 124 20.62 15.17 22.74
N TYR A 125 21.40 15.18 23.81
CA TYR A 125 22.72 15.80 23.89
C TYR A 125 23.88 14.81 23.85
N ALA A 126 23.62 13.52 23.59
CA ALA A 126 24.65 12.54 23.37
C ALA A 126 25.41 12.87 22.07
N GLN A 127 26.62 13.42 22.23
CA GLN A 127 27.35 14.07 21.14
C GLN A 127 27.88 13.09 20.12
N SER A 128 27.79 13.46 18.85
CA SER A 128 28.41 12.76 17.73
C SER A 128 29.93 12.92 17.67
N ASP A 129 30.51 13.82 18.48
CA ASP A 129 31.94 14.15 18.46
C ASP A 129 32.79 13.11 19.20
N ASP A 130 32.20 12.30 20.06
CA ASP A 130 32.82 11.15 20.69
C ASP A 130 32.20 9.85 20.13
N PRO A 131 32.90 9.12 19.25
CA PRO A 131 32.40 7.86 18.69
C PRO A 131 32.07 6.80 19.74
N PHE A 132 32.63 6.90 20.95
CA PHE A 132 32.39 5.97 22.06
C PHE A 132 31.12 6.30 22.86
N ASN A 133 30.63 7.55 22.76
CA ASN A 133 29.42 8.04 23.44
C ASN A 133 28.26 8.30 22.49
N PHE A 134 28.35 7.91 21.22
CA PHE A 134 27.27 8.06 20.26
C PHE A 134 26.12 7.10 20.60
N SER A 135 24.98 7.64 21.01
CA SER A 135 23.75 6.84 21.19
C SER A 135 23.10 6.54 19.84
N PHE A 136 22.81 5.27 19.58
CA PHE A 136 22.06 4.82 18.39
C PHE A 136 20.54 4.88 18.59
N ASP A 137 20.07 5.28 19.78
CA ASP A 137 18.67 5.30 20.17
C ASP A 137 18.10 6.72 20.27
N GLY A 138 16.83 6.82 20.59
CA GLY A 138 16.14 8.05 20.94
C GLY A 138 16.31 9.16 19.91
N TRP A 139 16.91 10.28 20.32
CA TRP A 139 17.10 11.47 19.50
C TRP A 139 17.91 11.19 18.24
N ASN A 140 19.07 10.53 18.37
CA ASN A 140 19.94 10.27 17.24
C ASN A 140 19.31 9.31 16.23
N ALA A 141 18.58 8.30 16.68
CA ALA A 141 17.86 7.38 15.79
C ALA A 141 16.86 8.12 14.88
N LEU A 142 16.17 9.14 15.40
CA LEU A 142 15.22 9.92 14.63
C LEU A 142 15.90 10.97 13.74
N ILE A 143 16.88 11.70 14.28
CA ILE A 143 17.43 12.92 13.71
C ILE A 143 18.70 12.69 12.89
N LYS A 144 19.64 11.88 13.38
CA LYS A 144 21.01 11.78 12.83
C LYS A 144 21.24 10.54 11.97
N ILE A 145 20.62 9.41 12.32
CA ILE A 145 20.86 8.13 11.62
C ILE A 145 19.95 8.05 10.41
N ASP A 146 20.47 7.83 9.21
CA ASP A 146 19.69 7.58 8.01
C ASP A 146 19.77 6.13 7.58
N GLY A 147 18.63 5.51 7.24
CA GLY A 147 18.56 4.11 6.80
C GLY A 147 18.81 3.06 7.89
N GLY A 148 18.84 3.43 9.17
CA GLY A 148 19.01 2.53 10.30
C GLY A 148 18.01 2.82 11.42
N ALA A 149 17.68 1.80 12.20
CA ALA A 149 16.98 1.93 13.47
C ALA A 149 17.59 0.92 14.45
N ASN A 150 18.14 1.41 15.56
CA ASN A 150 18.63 0.56 16.64
C ASN A 150 17.50 0.37 17.67
N LYS A 151 16.36 -0.20 17.22
CA LYS A 151 15.26 -0.58 18.10
C LYS A 151 15.41 -2.06 18.43
N GLY A 152 15.19 -2.43 19.70
CA GLY A 152 15.22 -3.84 20.13
C GLY A 152 14.36 -4.74 19.23
N ASP A 153 14.60 -6.03 19.28
CA ASP A 153 14.01 -7.02 18.37
C ASP A 153 12.48 -7.08 18.36
N ASP A 154 11.80 -6.47 19.34
CA ASP A 154 10.36 -6.44 19.52
C ASP A 154 9.68 -5.10 19.15
N LYS A 155 10.45 -4.05 18.78
CA LYS A 155 9.90 -2.73 18.42
C LYS A 155 9.84 -2.50 16.90
N ALA A 156 8.79 -1.82 16.43
CA ALA A 156 8.59 -1.49 15.02
C ALA A 156 9.59 -0.45 14.49
N GLY A 157 9.68 -0.30 13.16
CA GLY A 157 10.51 0.74 12.53
C GLY A 157 11.96 0.35 12.29
N ALA A 158 12.23 -0.94 12.03
CA ALA A 158 13.58 -1.49 11.79
C ALA A 158 14.35 -0.84 10.62
N PHE A 159 13.68 -0.18 9.69
CA PHE A 159 14.30 0.32 8.45
C PHE A 159 14.53 1.84 8.42
N GLY A 160 14.03 2.59 9.41
CA GLY A 160 14.23 4.04 9.50
C GLY A 160 13.62 4.88 8.35
N ILE A 161 12.74 4.30 7.52
CA ILE A 161 12.11 4.99 6.39
C ILE A 161 10.95 5.87 6.87
N GLY A 162 10.19 5.42 7.87
CA GLY A 162 8.99 6.09 8.39
C GLY A 162 9.23 7.54 8.83
N LYS A 163 10.43 7.85 9.33
CA LYS A 163 10.84 9.23 9.71
C LYS A 163 10.86 10.22 8.53
N SER A 164 10.73 9.76 7.30
CA SER A 164 10.65 10.62 6.12
C SER A 164 9.21 11.06 5.80
N ALA A 165 8.19 10.43 6.39
CA ALA A 165 6.78 10.77 6.17
C ALA A 165 6.43 12.24 6.51
N PRO A 166 6.93 12.87 7.57
CA PRO A 166 6.71 14.30 7.82
C PRO A 166 7.20 15.19 6.68
N PHE A 167 8.35 14.89 6.06
CA PHE A 167 8.92 15.68 4.98
C PHE A 167 8.13 15.58 3.68
N SER A 168 7.47 14.45 3.41
CA SER A 168 6.59 14.29 2.25
C SER A 168 5.35 15.17 2.33
N ASN A 169 4.93 15.54 3.55
CA ASN A 169 3.78 16.37 3.85
C ASN A 169 4.11 17.88 3.92
N SER A 170 5.36 18.29 3.70
CA SER A 170 5.79 19.70 3.67
C SER A 170 6.05 20.18 2.25
N HIS A 171 5.52 21.35 1.88
CA HIS A 171 5.80 21.99 0.59
C HIS A 171 7.29 22.29 0.37
N TYR A 172 8.00 22.56 1.43
CA TYR A 172 9.43 22.88 1.37
C TYR A 172 10.33 21.98 2.21
N ARG A 173 9.79 20.80 2.64
CA ARG A 173 10.54 19.74 3.33
C ARG A 173 11.21 20.21 4.61
N LEU A 174 10.44 20.94 5.43
CA LEU A 174 10.88 21.54 6.69
C LEU A 174 10.08 20.97 7.86
N VAL A 175 10.78 20.36 8.81
CA VAL A 175 10.17 19.72 9.98
C VAL A 175 10.98 20.10 11.21
N PHE A 176 10.30 20.44 12.30
CA PHE A 176 10.90 20.61 13.62
C PHE A 176 10.47 19.50 14.54
N TYR A 177 11.38 19.05 15.37
CA TYR A 177 11.17 18.07 16.41
C TYR A 177 11.43 18.73 17.76
N ARG A 178 10.60 18.40 18.75
CA ARG A 178 10.78 18.79 20.13
C ARG A 178 10.48 17.61 21.03
N THR A 179 11.26 17.40 22.08
CA THR A 179 11.01 16.37 23.08
C THR A 179 11.10 16.94 24.49
N TYR A 180 10.33 16.34 25.39
CA TYR A 180 10.51 16.36 26.81
C TYR A 180 10.49 14.91 27.29
N ASN A 181 11.62 14.40 27.74
CA ASN A 181 11.80 12.96 27.97
C ASN A 181 11.65 12.58 29.45
N GLN A 182 11.67 11.29 29.75
CA GLN A 182 11.57 10.77 31.13
C GLN A 182 12.71 11.20 32.06
N LYS A 183 13.86 11.65 31.54
CA LYS A 183 14.95 12.23 32.32
C LYS A 183 14.75 13.73 32.57
N TYR A 184 13.59 14.26 32.18
CA TYR A 184 13.25 15.69 32.25
C TYR A 184 14.17 16.58 31.40
N GLU A 185 14.79 16.02 30.36
CA GLU A 185 15.57 16.76 29.39
C GLU A 185 14.65 17.32 28.30
N ARG A 186 14.85 18.59 27.94
CA ARG A 186 14.18 19.28 26.83
C ARG A 186 15.13 19.43 25.67
N ALA A 187 14.65 19.22 24.47
CA ALA A 187 15.44 19.46 23.27
C ALA A 187 14.53 19.79 22.08
N ALA A 188 15.00 20.69 21.21
CA ALA A 188 14.32 21.06 19.98
C ALA A 188 15.32 21.25 18.86
N GLN A 189 14.94 20.86 17.63
CA GLN A 189 15.77 21.00 16.44
C GLN A 189 14.92 21.01 15.17
N GLY A 190 15.30 21.87 14.22
CA GLY A 190 14.73 21.85 12.86
C GLY A 190 15.58 20.99 11.93
N ILE A 191 14.91 20.27 11.03
CA ILE A 191 15.54 19.45 10.00
C ILE A 191 14.95 19.83 8.65
N SER A 192 15.83 19.95 7.65
CA SER A 192 15.45 20.12 6.26
C SER A 192 16.05 19.00 5.41
N ARG A 193 15.25 18.43 4.51
CA ARG A 193 15.69 17.44 3.52
C ARG A 193 15.55 17.99 2.11
N LEU A 194 16.48 18.90 1.76
CA LEU A 194 16.57 19.47 0.41
C LEU A 194 17.43 18.60 -0.51
N MET A 195 17.88 19.21 -1.58
CA MET A 195 18.92 18.71 -2.48
C MET A 195 20.22 19.46 -2.24
N SER A 196 21.34 18.88 -2.63
CA SER A 196 22.64 19.56 -2.58
C SER A 196 22.62 20.82 -3.41
N CYS A 197 23.25 21.86 -2.93
CA CYS A 197 23.45 23.10 -3.66
C CYS A 197 24.77 23.78 -3.26
N GLN A 198 25.22 24.67 -4.09
CA GLN A 198 26.43 25.44 -3.81
C GLN A 198 26.13 26.56 -2.80
N ASP A 199 26.86 26.59 -1.69
CA ASP A 199 26.84 27.66 -0.69
C ASP A 199 28.25 28.19 -0.47
N GLY A 200 28.54 29.33 -1.07
CA GLY A 200 29.91 29.86 -1.17
C GLY A 200 30.83 28.91 -1.94
N ALA A 201 31.91 28.48 -1.30
CA ALA A 201 32.84 27.49 -1.85
C ALA A 201 32.44 26.03 -1.59
N LEU A 202 31.42 25.78 -0.77
CA LEU A 202 31.03 24.45 -0.36
C LEU A 202 29.86 23.93 -1.19
N MET A 203 29.88 22.63 -1.49
CA MET A 203 28.71 21.88 -1.94
C MET A 203 28.03 21.27 -0.71
N THR A 204 26.74 21.58 -0.47
CA THR A 204 26.01 21.07 0.69
C THR A 204 25.62 19.59 0.55
N SER A 205 25.45 18.89 1.67
CA SER A 205 24.93 17.50 1.70
C SER A 205 23.44 17.40 1.31
N GLY A 206 22.72 18.54 1.28
CA GLY A 206 21.28 18.60 1.04
C GLY A 206 20.43 18.36 2.30
N ILE A 207 21.04 18.08 3.44
CA ILE A 207 20.37 18.02 4.74
C ILE A 207 20.81 19.24 5.55
N GLY A 208 19.85 19.95 6.13
CA GLY A 208 20.09 21.10 7.00
C GLY A 208 19.57 20.87 8.42
N TYR A 209 20.23 21.49 9.37
CA TYR A 209 19.89 21.43 10.80
C TYR A 209 19.73 22.86 11.34
N TYR A 210 18.63 23.12 12.03
CA TYR A 210 18.40 24.35 12.77
C TYR A 210 18.56 24.10 14.25
N GLY A 211 19.51 24.75 14.88
CA GLY A 211 19.84 24.57 16.29
C GLY A 211 21.18 25.20 16.60
N GLU A 212 21.98 24.56 17.44
CA GLU A 212 23.36 24.99 17.64
C GLU A 212 24.18 24.62 16.39
N ALA A 213 24.62 25.64 15.66
CA ALA A 213 25.28 25.45 14.35
C ALA A 213 26.56 24.62 14.46
N LYS A 214 27.32 24.77 15.55
CA LYS A 214 28.50 23.94 15.82
C LYS A 214 28.04 22.55 16.26
N GLY A 215 28.43 21.51 15.52
CA GLY A 215 28.05 20.13 15.82
C GLY A 215 26.64 19.72 15.41
N ASN A 216 25.83 20.65 14.85
CA ASN A 216 24.41 20.39 14.52
C ASN A 216 23.62 19.85 15.71
N ASN A 217 23.79 20.43 16.88
CA ASN A 217 23.16 19.98 18.11
C ASN A 217 21.77 20.58 18.29
N PRO A 218 20.86 19.89 19.00
CA PRO A 218 19.60 20.48 19.43
C PRO A 218 19.85 21.61 20.43
N VAL A 219 18.84 22.43 20.61
CA VAL A 219 18.77 23.44 21.69
C VAL A 219 17.65 23.08 22.64
N GLU A 220 17.73 23.59 23.87
CA GLU A 220 16.71 23.31 24.87
C GLU A 220 15.33 23.84 24.48
N VAL A 221 15.30 25.07 23.94
CA VAL A 221 14.07 25.80 23.59
C VAL A 221 14.23 26.50 22.25
N ILE A 222 13.18 26.42 21.44
CA ILE A 222 12.94 27.26 20.27
C ILE A 222 11.65 28.03 20.55
N PRO A 223 11.70 29.34 20.88
CA PRO A 223 10.56 30.11 21.36
C PRO A 223 9.36 30.11 20.40
N GLU A 224 9.61 30.08 19.10
CA GLU A 224 8.56 30.07 18.08
C GLU A 224 7.72 28.76 18.14
N LEU A 225 8.30 27.64 18.56
CA LEU A 225 7.54 26.39 18.76
C LEU A 225 6.67 26.49 20.01
N ASP A 226 7.19 27.07 21.09
CA ASP A 226 6.46 27.27 22.35
C ASP A 226 5.31 28.26 22.15
N SER A 227 5.45 29.24 21.26
CA SER A 227 4.37 30.18 20.93
C SER A 227 3.17 29.51 20.26
N ILE A 228 3.37 28.35 19.57
CA ILE A 228 2.29 27.55 19.02
C ILE A 228 1.66 26.69 20.11
N ASN A 229 2.49 26.00 20.89
CA ASN A 229 2.07 25.17 22.01
C ASN A 229 3.27 24.96 22.95
N GLU A 230 3.14 25.34 24.20
CA GLU A 230 4.14 25.03 25.23
C GLU A 230 3.98 23.57 25.68
N ARG A 231 5.11 22.82 25.75
CA ARG A 231 5.09 21.42 26.20
C ARG A 231 5.44 21.32 27.68
N SER A 232 4.51 20.82 28.47
CA SER A 232 4.68 20.58 29.91
C SER A 232 4.77 19.10 30.29
N GLU A 233 4.37 18.19 29.38
CA GLU A 233 4.29 16.75 29.63
C GLU A 233 5.35 15.99 28.82
N VAL A 234 5.77 14.83 29.35
CA VAL A 234 6.72 13.93 28.68
C VAL A 234 6.14 13.44 27.34
N GLY A 235 6.98 13.43 26.31
CA GLY A 235 6.64 12.99 24.97
C GLY A 235 7.38 13.77 23.87
N THR A 236 6.88 13.68 22.65
CA THR A 236 7.51 14.26 21.45
C THR A 236 6.51 15.07 20.63
N ASP A 237 6.97 16.17 20.05
CA ASP A 237 6.23 16.94 19.04
C ASP A 237 6.97 16.95 17.72
N VAL A 238 6.18 16.86 16.64
CA VAL A 238 6.63 17.01 15.26
C VAL A 238 5.86 18.17 14.64
N PHE A 239 6.57 19.22 14.21
CA PHE A 239 5.98 20.38 13.53
C PHE A 239 6.34 20.35 12.05
N ILE A 240 5.34 20.19 11.20
CA ILE A 240 5.49 20.15 9.74
C ILE A 240 5.12 21.51 9.18
N TYR A 241 6.11 22.35 8.89
CA TYR A 241 5.90 23.66 8.32
C TYR A 241 5.65 23.60 6.81
N GLY A 242 4.78 24.46 6.31
CA GLY A 242 4.29 24.39 4.93
C GLY A 242 3.50 23.10 4.69
N PHE A 243 2.65 22.75 5.62
CA PHE A 243 1.85 21.53 5.54
C PHE A 243 0.98 21.53 4.28
N LYS A 244 1.08 20.46 3.50
CA LYS A 244 0.27 20.22 2.29
C LYS A 244 -1.15 19.85 2.68
N SER A 245 -1.93 20.88 3.08
CA SER A 245 -3.28 20.69 3.56
C SER A 245 -4.27 20.50 2.41
N ALA A 246 -4.76 19.28 2.22
CA ALA A 246 -5.97 19.04 1.43
C ALA A 246 -7.22 19.46 2.22
N SER A 247 -8.34 19.71 1.54
CA SER A 247 -9.61 20.07 2.20
C SER A 247 -10.11 19.00 3.18
N GLU A 248 -9.78 17.73 2.93
CA GLU A 248 -10.26 16.56 3.68
C GLU A 248 -9.18 15.86 4.50
N TRP A 249 -8.07 16.54 4.83
CA TRP A 249 -6.94 15.93 5.53
C TRP A 249 -7.33 15.24 6.85
N GLU A 250 -8.29 15.78 7.60
CA GLU A 250 -8.78 15.20 8.85
C GLU A 250 -9.50 13.87 8.60
N THR A 251 -10.30 13.81 7.56
CA THR A 251 -11.01 12.60 7.16
C THR A 251 -10.03 11.55 6.64
N GLU A 252 -9.03 11.94 5.86
CA GLU A 252 -8.01 11.01 5.36
C GLU A 252 -7.18 10.41 6.48
N ILE A 253 -6.73 11.23 7.44
CA ILE A 253 -6.03 10.75 8.65
C ILE A 253 -6.97 9.83 9.45
N THR A 254 -8.24 10.21 9.66
CA THR A 254 -9.22 9.39 10.40
C THR A 254 -9.38 8.00 9.75
N VAL A 255 -9.59 7.94 8.44
CA VAL A 255 -9.71 6.66 7.71
C VAL A 255 -8.45 5.82 7.86
N ALA A 256 -7.28 6.42 7.68
CA ALA A 256 -6.00 5.73 7.79
C ALA A 256 -5.76 5.16 9.19
N LEU A 257 -6.13 5.90 10.22
CA LEU A 257 -6.00 5.47 11.62
C LEU A 257 -6.96 4.33 11.96
N LEU A 258 -8.23 4.44 11.58
CA LEU A 258 -9.22 3.37 11.79
C LEU A 258 -8.79 2.09 11.05
N GLU A 259 -8.23 2.21 9.86
CA GLU A 259 -7.76 1.08 9.08
C GLU A 259 -6.51 0.44 9.69
N SER A 260 -5.58 1.24 10.23
CA SER A 260 -4.28 0.77 10.70
C SER A 260 -4.27 0.35 12.17
N PHE A 261 -5.13 0.93 13.02
CA PHE A 261 -5.09 0.79 14.47
C PHE A 261 -6.43 0.38 15.10
N LEU A 262 -7.31 -0.29 14.32
CA LEU A 262 -8.62 -0.73 14.82
C LEU A 262 -8.53 -1.47 16.15
N MET A 263 -7.61 -2.44 16.26
CA MET A 263 -7.41 -3.22 17.48
C MET A 263 -6.86 -2.37 18.63
N SER A 264 -5.93 -1.44 18.36
CA SER A 264 -5.38 -0.55 19.37
C SER A 264 -6.45 0.34 19.98
N PHE A 265 -7.37 0.88 19.16
CA PHE A 265 -8.54 1.64 19.66
C PHE A 265 -9.50 0.75 20.44
N PHE A 266 -9.82 -0.45 19.91
CA PHE A 266 -10.74 -1.39 20.55
C PHE A 266 -10.23 -1.84 21.93
N ASN A 267 -8.93 -2.10 22.04
CA ASN A 267 -8.27 -2.47 23.29
C ASN A 267 -8.07 -1.27 24.24
N GLY A 268 -8.20 -0.03 23.74
CA GLY A 268 -7.97 1.19 24.54
C GLY A 268 -6.49 1.56 24.69
N GLN A 269 -5.62 1.01 23.83
CA GLN A 269 -4.17 1.24 23.86
C GLN A 269 -3.76 2.55 23.18
N LEU A 270 -4.61 3.05 22.28
CA LEU A 270 -4.40 4.26 21.51
C LEU A 270 -5.61 5.18 21.60
N ARG A 271 -5.36 6.46 21.83
CA ARG A 271 -6.29 7.57 21.68
C ARG A 271 -5.71 8.56 20.69
N VAL A 272 -6.53 9.10 19.79
CA VAL A 272 -6.06 10.10 18.83
C VAL A 272 -7.02 11.27 18.81
N LYS A 273 -6.50 12.50 18.93
CA LYS A 273 -7.26 13.72 18.71
C LYS A 273 -6.87 14.35 17.37
N ILE A 274 -7.87 14.70 16.58
CA ILE A 274 -7.70 15.42 15.32
C ILE A 274 -8.52 16.70 15.41
N GLN A 275 -7.86 17.85 15.46
CA GLN A 275 -8.52 19.15 15.69
C GLN A 275 -9.50 19.08 16.87
N GLY A 276 -9.02 18.59 18.02
CA GLY A 276 -9.80 18.47 19.26
C GLY A 276 -10.82 17.34 19.30
N ARG A 277 -11.11 16.64 18.18
CA ARG A 277 -12.05 15.51 18.13
C ARG A 277 -11.33 14.20 18.41
N GLU A 278 -11.72 13.50 19.47
CA GLU A 278 -11.01 12.32 19.96
C GLU A 278 -11.62 11.01 19.41
N ILE A 279 -10.75 10.15 18.86
CA ILE A 279 -11.00 8.76 18.56
C ILE A 279 -10.40 7.93 19.70
N ASN A 280 -11.24 7.18 20.39
CA ASN A 280 -10.85 6.29 21.48
C ASN A 280 -11.81 5.09 21.51
N LYS A 281 -11.61 4.16 22.45
CA LYS A 281 -12.46 2.96 22.62
C LYS A 281 -13.96 3.31 22.69
N LYS A 282 -14.33 4.38 23.38
CA LYS A 282 -15.74 4.77 23.59
C LYS A 282 -16.33 5.41 22.32
N SER A 283 -15.60 6.24 21.61
CA SER A 283 -16.06 6.94 20.40
C SER A 283 -15.90 6.11 19.11
N LEU A 284 -15.12 5.02 19.16
CA LEU A 284 -14.84 4.15 18.01
C LEU A 284 -16.10 3.72 17.24
N PRO A 285 -17.20 3.25 17.88
CA PRO A 285 -18.40 2.85 17.16
C PRO A 285 -18.95 3.94 16.25
N GLY A 286 -19.12 5.15 16.77
CA GLY A 286 -19.64 6.28 16.00
C GLY A 286 -18.73 6.69 14.83
N TYR A 287 -17.41 6.58 15.00
CA TYR A 287 -16.46 6.83 13.92
C TYR A 287 -16.53 5.75 12.84
N MET A 288 -16.60 4.47 13.23
CA MET A 288 -16.67 3.35 12.28
C MET A 288 -17.94 3.41 11.42
N GLU A 289 -19.10 3.66 12.04
CA GLU A 289 -20.38 3.78 11.33
C GLU A 289 -20.40 4.98 10.38
N ARG A 290 -19.93 6.16 10.86
CA ARG A 290 -19.87 7.36 10.03
C ARG A 290 -18.98 7.17 8.82
N VAL A 291 -17.73 6.73 9.03
CA VAL A 291 -16.76 6.60 7.95
C VAL A 291 -17.16 5.50 6.98
N HIS A 292 -17.75 4.40 7.46
CA HIS A 292 -18.26 3.34 6.58
C HIS A 292 -19.41 3.83 5.70
N ARG A 293 -20.32 4.63 6.25
CA ARG A 293 -21.42 5.23 5.48
C ARG A 293 -20.94 6.25 4.44
N GLU A 294 -19.97 7.10 4.81
CA GLU A 294 -19.46 8.15 3.93
C GLU A 294 -18.49 7.61 2.86
N ARG A 295 -17.69 6.59 3.20
CA ARG A 295 -16.65 6.00 2.34
C ARG A 295 -16.65 4.46 2.38
N PRO A 296 -17.73 3.79 1.96
CA PRO A 296 -17.87 2.33 2.10
C PRO A 296 -16.79 1.55 1.35
N GLY A 297 -16.30 2.08 0.23
CA GLY A 297 -15.24 1.45 -0.57
C GLY A 297 -13.89 1.40 0.15
N ALA A 298 -13.54 2.46 0.89
CA ALA A 298 -12.29 2.56 1.61
C ALA A 298 -12.26 1.69 2.87
N THR A 299 -13.42 1.53 3.54
CA THR A 299 -13.50 0.89 4.86
C THR A 299 -14.11 -0.50 4.86
N LYS A 300 -14.52 -1.05 3.72
CA LYS A 300 -15.25 -2.32 3.63
C LYS A 300 -14.66 -3.45 4.49
N GLY A 301 -13.37 -3.72 4.36
CA GLY A 301 -12.73 -4.77 5.13
C GLY A 301 -12.55 -4.41 6.60
N THR A 302 -12.22 -3.13 6.90
CA THR A 302 -12.05 -2.65 8.28
C THR A 302 -13.37 -2.69 9.04
N TYR A 303 -14.48 -2.34 8.39
CA TYR A 303 -15.80 -2.43 8.99
C TYR A 303 -16.19 -3.87 9.29
N GLY A 304 -15.92 -4.82 8.39
CA GLY A 304 -16.10 -6.26 8.66
C GLY A 304 -15.30 -6.72 9.88
N ASN A 305 -14.02 -6.32 10.00
CA ASN A 305 -13.22 -6.62 11.18
C ASN A 305 -13.79 -5.96 12.45
N TYR A 306 -14.30 -4.72 12.36
CA TYR A 306 -14.98 -4.07 13.47
C TYR A 306 -16.23 -4.88 13.92
N LEU A 307 -17.03 -5.39 12.98
CA LEU A 307 -18.15 -6.28 13.30
C LEU A 307 -17.68 -7.57 13.98
N ALA A 308 -16.57 -8.17 13.54
CA ALA A 308 -15.98 -9.34 14.20
C ALA A 308 -15.53 -9.06 15.64
N LEU A 309 -15.22 -7.81 15.99
CA LEU A 309 -14.86 -7.40 17.35
C LEU A 309 -16.08 -7.13 18.24
N THR A 310 -17.19 -6.68 17.67
CA THR A 310 -18.31 -6.11 18.41
C THR A 310 -19.56 -6.97 18.43
N ARG A 311 -19.77 -7.83 17.42
CA ARG A 311 -20.89 -8.79 17.41
C ARG A 311 -20.60 -9.97 18.31
N THR A 312 -21.67 -10.62 18.79
CA THR A 312 -21.65 -11.88 19.52
C THR A 312 -22.11 -13.03 18.64
N GLU A 313 -23.07 -12.78 17.75
CA GLU A 313 -23.61 -13.79 16.84
C GLU A 313 -22.68 -13.99 15.63
N GLY A 314 -22.48 -15.25 15.24
CA GLY A 314 -21.61 -15.63 14.12
C GLY A 314 -20.12 -15.40 14.37
N VAL A 315 -19.72 -15.02 15.60
CA VAL A 315 -18.32 -14.82 15.97
C VAL A 315 -17.76 -16.02 16.70
N HIS A 316 -16.66 -16.54 16.18
CA HIS A 316 -15.93 -17.67 16.73
C HIS A 316 -14.52 -17.24 17.11
N THR A 317 -14.04 -17.69 18.28
CA THR A 317 -12.71 -17.35 18.79
C THR A 317 -11.91 -18.62 19.04
N TYR A 318 -10.67 -18.64 18.52
CA TYR A 318 -9.75 -19.76 18.66
C TYR A 318 -8.43 -19.25 19.23
N SER A 319 -7.78 -20.08 20.03
CA SER A 319 -6.49 -19.79 20.63
C SER A 319 -5.59 -21.01 20.50
N GLN A 320 -4.37 -20.81 20.02
CA GLN A 320 -3.40 -21.88 19.84
C GLN A 320 -2.01 -21.42 20.28
N ASP A 321 -1.33 -22.25 21.11
CA ASP A 321 0.09 -22.07 21.32
C ASP A 321 0.86 -22.33 20.02
N PHE A 322 1.81 -21.47 19.70
CA PHE A 322 2.61 -21.59 18.49
C PHE A 322 4.08 -21.88 18.83
N HIS A 323 4.39 -23.16 18.86
CA HIS A 323 5.75 -23.67 19.12
C HIS A 323 6.40 -23.16 20.42
N GLY A 324 5.61 -22.82 21.45
CA GLY A 324 6.09 -22.27 22.72
C GLY A 324 6.59 -20.83 22.63
N MET A 325 6.55 -20.18 21.44
CA MET A 325 6.97 -18.79 21.25
C MET A 325 5.90 -17.77 21.67
N GLY A 326 4.65 -18.23 21.80
CA GLY A 326 3.51 -17.40 22.15
C GLY A 326 2.19 -17.97 21.62
N THR A 327 1.14 -17.17 21.63
CA THR A 327 -0.22 -17.61 21.31
C THR A 327 -0.74 -16.89 20.07
N LEU A 328 -1.32 -17.64 19.17
CA LEU A 328 -2.16 -17.14 18.06
C LEU A 328 -3.59 -17.02 18.56
N GLU A 329 -4.18 -15.84 18.54
CA GLU A 329 -5.59 -15.62 18.81
C GLU A 329 -6.32 -15.23 17.53
N LEU A 330 -7.21 -16.11 17.07
CA LEU A 330 -8.01 -15.93 15.86
C LEU A 330 -9.46 -15.66 16.25
N ARG A 331 -10.00 -14.55 15.76
CA ARG A 331 -11.42 -14.23 15.85
C ARG A 331 -11.99 -14.16 14.44
N LEU A 332 -13.04 -14.95 14.18
CA LEU A 332 -13.72 -15.04 12.89
C LEU A 332 -15.18 -14.64 13.04
N LEU A 333 -15.68 -13.79 12.16
CA LEU A 333 -17.08 -13.57 11.91
C LEU A 333 -17.46 -14.32 10.64
N VAL A 334 -18.41 -15.23 10.73
CA VAL A 334 -19.02 -15.94 9.60
C VAL A 334 -20.49 -15.54 9.54
N ASP A 335 -20.90 -14.96 8.41
CA ASP A 335 -22.29 -14.55 8.21
C ASP A 335 -22.65 -14.71 6.73
N PRO A 336 -23.50 -15.69 6.36
CA PRO A 336 -23.91 -15.93 4.98
C PRO A 336 -24.66 -14.74 4.36
N ASN A 337 -25.32 -13.92 5.16
CA ASN A 337 -26.13 -12.78 4.72
C ASN A 337 -25.30 -11.50 4.50
N GLU A 338 -24.07 -11.47 5.00
CA GLU A 338 -23.20 -10.30 4.92
C GLU A 338 -22.17 -10.42 3.79
N LYS A 339 -21.87 -9.27 3.15
CA LYS A 339 -20.82 -9.19 2.11
C LYS A 339 -19.44 -9.04 2.72
N LEU A 340 -18.98 -10.04 3.47
CA LEU A 340 -17.64 -10.07 4.08
C LEU A 340 -16.54 -10.28 3.03
N ASP A 341 -15.31 -9.84 3.34
CA ASP A 341 -14.22 -9.77 2.36
C ASP A 341 -13.41 -11.06 2.21
N ARG A 342 -13.72 -12.11 2.97
CA ARG A 342 -13.03 -13.41 3.01
C ARG A 342 -11.54 -13.30 3.27
N LYS A 343 -11.17 -12.41 4.20
CA LYS A 343 -9.79 -12.16 4.59
C LYS A 343 -9.65 -12.13 6.10
N VAL A 344 -8.45 -12.47 6.57
CA VAL A 344 -8.06 -12.34 7.97
C VAL A 344 -7.06 -11.20 8.11
N LEU A 345 -7.38 -10.23 8.95
CA LEU A 345 -6.50 -9.14 9.32
C LEU A 345 -5.42 -9.68 10.27
N ILE A 346 -4.16 -9.55 9.88
CA ILE A 346 -3.03 -9.88 10.76
C ILE A 346 -2.64 -8.62 11.52
N VAL A 347 -2.58 -8.75 12.84
CA VAL A 347 -2.17 -7.66 13.75
C VAL A 347 -1.05 -8.12 14.67
N ARG A 348 -0.21 -7.19 15.06
CA ARG A 348 0.89 -7.45 16.00
C ARG A 348 0.62 -6.85 17.37
N LYS A 349 1.55 -7.03 18.33
CA LYS A 349 1.46 -6.71 19.76
C LYS A 349 0.70 -5.40 20.09
N ALA A 350 0.96 -4.31 19.39
CA ALA A 350 0.30 -3.02 19.66
C ALA A 350 -1.07 -2.87 18.96
N GLY A 351 -1.66 -3.96 18.46
CA GLY A 351 -2.94 -3.91 17.73
C GLY A 351 -2.85 -3.23 16.36
N MET A 352 -1.65 -3.01 15.85
CA MET A 352 -1.43 -2.41 14.54
C MET A 352 -1.62 -3.44 13.43
N LYS A 353 -2.37 -3.07 12.40
CA LYS A 353 -2.52 -3.85 11.17
C LYS A 353 -1.16 -4.05 10.49
N LEU A 354 -0.87 -5.30 10.13
CA LEU A 354 0.17 -5.64 9.17
C LEU A 354 -0.42 -5.73 7.77
N PHE A 355 -1.15 -6.78 7.49
CA PHE A 355 -1.79 -7.00 6.19
C PHE A 355 -3.08 -7.80 6.33
N ARG A 356 -3.79 -7.99 5.22
CA ARG A 356 -4.97 -8.86 5.15
C ARG A 356 -4.63 -10.13 4.39
N LEU A 357 -4.62 -11.26 5.11
CA LEU A 357 -4.40 -12.57 4.54
C LEU A 357 -5.66 -13.03 3.77
N GLY A 358 -5.51 -13.21 2.48
CA GLY A 358 -6.57 -13.71 1.59
C GLY A 358 -6.29 -15.12 1.09
N ASN A 359 -7.12 -15.57 0.14
CA ASN A 359 -7.03 -16.91 -0.48
C ASN A 359 -7.14 -18.06 0.54
N ILE A 360 -8.00 -17.88 1.55
CA ILE A 360 -8.25 -18.86 2.61
C ILE A 360 -9.34 -19.82 2.18
N SER A 361 -10.57 -19.33 1.99
CA SER A 361 -11.72 -20.12 1.57
C SER A 361 -12.67 -19.28 0.71
N LYS A 362 -13.42 -19.95 -0.17
CA LYS A 362 -14.53 -19.37 -0.93
C LYS A 362 -15.89 -19.92 -0.53
N LEU A 363 -15.92 -20.87 0.39
CA LEU A 363 -17.13 -21.62 0.77
C LEU A 363 -18.19 -20.73 1.42
N VAL A 364 -17.78 -19.91 2.39
CA VAL A 364 -18.68 -19.01 3.13
C VAL A 364 -18.15 -17.58 3.13
N PRO A 365 -19.02 -16.56 3.26
CA PRO A 365 -18.57 -15.21 3.60
C PRO A 365 -18.04 -15.16 5.02
N PHE A 366 -16.83 -14.68 5.19
CA PHE A 366 -16.22 -14.48 6.51
C PHE A 366 -15.29 -13.27 6.51
N THR A 367 -14.95 -12.81 7.68
CA THR A 367 -13.83 -11.92 7.96
C THR A 367 -13.22 -12.29 9.29
N GLY A 368 -11.96 -11.95 9.51
CA GLY A 368 -11.31 -12.32 10.77
C GLY A 368 -10.17 -11.39 11.15
N ILE A 369 -9.71 -11.61 12.38
CA ILE A 369 -8.53 -10.94 12.96
C ILE A 369 -7.68 -12.03 13.61
N LEU A 370 -6.40 -12.07 13.25
CA LEU A 370 -5.39 -12.87 13.90
C LEU A 370 -4.43 -11.96 14.64
N GLU A 371 -4.38 -12.11 15.96
CA GLU A 371 -3.45 -11.42 16.84
C GLU A 371 -2.32 -12.36 17.27
N LEU A 372 -1.07 -11.90 17.13
CA LEU A 372 0.10 -12.61 17.61
C LEU A 372 0.44 -12.11 19.03
N LYS A 373 0.32 -12.98 20.03
CA LYS A 373 0.63 -12.68 21.44
C LYS A 373 1.90 -13.38 21.88
N GLY A 374 2.76 -12.67 22.55
CA GLY A 374 4.07 -13.13 23.02
C GLY A 374 5.23 -12.40 22.35
N LYS A 375 6.28 -12.17 23.13
CA LYS A 375 7.44 -11.38 22.68
C LYS A 375 8.22 -12.14 21.60
N GLU A 376 8.49 -13.41 21.82
CA GLU A 376 9.25 -14.24 20.90
C GLU A 376 8.53 -14.45 19.57
N LEU A 377 7.19 -14.71 19.62
CA LEU A 377 6.37 -14.87 18.44
C LEU A 377 6.37 -13.61 17.58
N ASN A 378 6.16 -12.44 18.20
CA ASN A 378 6.20 -11.17 17.49
C ASN A 378 7.60 -10.88 16.92
N SER A 379 8.68 -11.13 17.64
CA SER A 379 10.05 -10.97 17.16
C SER A 379 10.35 -11.86 15.96
N TYR A 380 9.93 -13.14 16.02
CA TYR A 380 10.10 -14.10 14.93
C TYR A 380 9.45 -13.61 13.63
N PHE A 381 8.15 -13.27 13.67
CA PHE A 381 7.41 -12.85 12.48
C PHE A 381 7.82 -11.47 11.98
N ARG A 382 8.29 -10.60 12.87
CA ARG A 382 8.86 -9.30 12.50
C ARG A 382 10.08 -9.43 11.59
N ALA A 383 10.94 -10.42 11.81
CA ALA A 383 12.11 -10.66 10.96
C ALA A 383 11.75 -10.97 9.50
N MET A 384 10.48 -11.30 9.23
CA MET A 384 9.94 -11.52 7.89
C MET A 384 9.19 -10.30 7.31
N GLU A 385 8.97 -9.24 8.09
CA GLU A 385 8.21 -8.08 7.61
C GLU A 385 8.94 -7.36 6.47
N THR A 386 8.18 -6.90 5.50
CA THR A 386 8.65 -5.96 4.48
C THR A 386 8.99 -4.61 5.10
N VAL A 387 9.69 -3.78 4.36
CA VAL A 387 10.04 -2.41 4.78
C VAL A 387 8.79 -1.55 5.01
N ALA A 388 7.73 -1.78 4.24
CA ALA A 388 6.44 -1.10 4.35
C ALA A 388 5.54 -1.67 5.47
N HIS A 389 5.97 -2.73 6.16
CA HIS A 389 5.18 -3.46 7.16
C HIS A 389 3.80 -3.89 6.66
N ASP A 390 3.73 -4.36 5.41
CA ASP A 390 2.49 -4.70 4.72
C ASP A 390 2.43 -6.15 4.23
N ASN A 391 3.44 -6.95 4.54
CA ASN A 391 3.51 -8.38 4.20
C ASN A 391 4.59 -9.10 5.01
N TRP A 392 4.52 -10.43 5.04
CA TRP A 392 5.60 -11.32 5.47
C TRP A 392 6.30 -11.95 4.28
N GLU A 393 7.60 -11.78 4.20
CA GLU A 393 8.50 -12.38 3.22
C GLU A 393 9.45 -13.36 3.92
N PRO A 394 9.18 -14.67 3.94
CA PRO A 394 10.02 -15.65 4.63
C PRO A 394 11.49 -15.62 4.21
N GLY A 395 11.78 -15.17 2.99
CA GLY A 395 13.16 -15.01 2.50
C GLY A 395 14.02 -14.01 3.25
N ARG A 396 13.41 -13.12 4.05
CA ARG A 396 14.13 -12.14 4.90
C ARG A 396 14.61 -12.71 6.22
N HIS A 397 13.98 -13.81 6.67
CA HIS A 397 14.34 -14.44 7.94
C HIS A 397 15.70 -15.16 7.86
N SER A 398 16.43 -15.21 8.95
CA SER A 398 17.71 -15.94 9.06
C SER A 398 17.59 -17.43 8.72
N ASN A 399 16.41 -18.03 8.94
CA ASN A 399 16.05 -19.38 8.49
C ASN A 399 14.82 -19.36 7.57
N PRO A 400 14.99 -19.11 6.24
CA PRO A 400 13.87 -18.94 5.32
C PRO A 400 12.99 -20.19 5.16
N LYS A 401 13.57 -21.39 5.29
CA LYS A 401 12.81 -22.65 5.16
C LYS A 401 11.82 -22.83 6.30
N GLN A 402 12.26 -22.63 7.53
CA GLN A 402 11.40 -22.71 8.71
C GLN A 402 10.37 -21.58 8.71
N ALA A 403 10.77 -20.36 8.36
CA ALA A 403 9.88 -19.22 8.27
C ALA A 403 8.74 -19.44 7.27
N LYS A 404 9.04 -20.06 6.12
CA LYS A 404 8.03 -20.45 5.14
C LYS A 404 7.09 -21.53 5.68
N ALA A 405 7.65 -22.54 6.37
CA ALA A 405 6.84 -23.61 6.97
C ALA A 405 5.86 -23.04 8.02
N TYR A 406 6.33 -22.18 8.91
CA TYR A 406 5.50 -21.54 9.93
C TYR A 406 4.42 -20.62 9.34
N TYR A 407 4.76 -19.91 8.27
CA TYR A 407 3.75 -19.08 7.57
C TYR A 407 2.66 -19.92 6.90
N GLU A 408 3.02 -21.02 6.25
CA GLU A 408 2.02 -21.94 5.67
C GLU A 408 1.21 -22.65 6.77
N GLU A 409 1.82 -23.04 7.89
CA GLU A 409 1.13 -23.64 9.04
C GLU A 409 0.02 -22.72 9.58
N ILE A 410 0.28 -21.42 9.76
CA ILE A 410 -0.75 -20.45 10.15
C ILE A 410 -1.89 -20.41 9.11
N LYS A 411 -1.56 -20.40 7.82
CA LYS A 411 -2.58 -20.38 6.77
C LYS A 411 -3.44 -21.64 6.78
N ASP A 412 -2.80 -22.79 6.94
CA ASP A 412 -3.51 -24.08 6.94
C ASP A 412 -4.38 -24.22 8.18
N TRP A 413 -3.90 -23.77 9.35
CA TRP A 413 -4.71 -23.69 10.55
C TRP A 413 -5.98 -22.84 10.35
N ILE A 414 -5.85 -21.66 9.78
CA ILE A 414 -7.00 -20.78 9.49
C ILE A 414 -7.94 -21.43 8.46
N ARG A 415 -7.39 -22.10 7.43
CA ARG A 415 -8.19 -22.80 6.39
C ARG A 415 -9.02 -23.93 6.98
N THR A 416 -8.42 -24.73 7.86
CA THR A 416 -9.11 -25.82 8.54
C THR A 416 -10.29 -25.31 9.35
N ILE A 417 -10.07 -24.27 10.17
CA ILE A 417 -11.14 -23.68 10.98
C ILE A 417 -12.27 -23.11 10.10
N VAL A 418 -11.94 -22.39 9.02
CA VAL A 418 -12.97 -21.82 8.14
C VAL A 418 -13.72 -22.92 7.37
N ALA A 419 -13.07 -24.04 7.04
CA ALA A 419 -13.74 -25.18 6.41
C ALA A 419 -14.72 -25.85 7.38
N GLU A 420 -14.31 -26.11 8.63
CA GLU A 420 -15.19 -26.66 9.67
C GLU A 420 -16.42 -25.77 9.91
N LEU A 421 -16.22 -24.45 10.00
CA LEU A 421 -17.33 -23.51 10.14
C LEU A 421 -18.26 -23.49 8.93
N ALA A 422 -17.72 -23.72 7.72
CA ALA A 422 -18.52 -23.78 6.51
C ALA A 422 -19.42 -25.03 6.47
N GLU A 423 -18.93 -26.18 6.95
CA GLU A 423 -19.70 -27.40 7.05
C GLU A 423 -20.89 -27.23 8.00
N HIS A 424 -20.70 -26.60 9.16
CA HIS A 424 -21.75 -26.32 10.13
C HIS A 424 -22.78 -25.27 9.67
N THR A 425 -22.43 -24.41 8.72
CA THR A 425 -23.36 -23.41 8.19
C THR A 425 -24.18 -23.94 7.00
N SER A 426 -23.83 -25.09 6.44
CA SER A 426 -24.51 -25.69 5.30
C SER A 426 -25.56 -26.73 5.65
N ASP A 427 -25.88 -26.93 6.95
CA ASP A 427 -26.89 -27.90 7.41
C ASP A 427 -28.36 -27.50 7.15
N ASP A 428 -28.60 -26.29 6.63
CA ASP A 428 -29.93 -25.92 6.14
C ASP A 428 -29.92 -25.85 4.61
N GLU A 429 -30.60 -26.83 3.99
CA GLU A 429 -31.06 -26.94 2.59
C GLU A 429 -30.26 -26.09 1.57
N LEU A 430 -29.43 -26.78 0.82
CA LEU A 430 -28.79 -26.22 -0.38
C LEU A 430 -29.87 -26.00 -1.46
N ASP A 431 -30.57 -24.88 -1.42
CA ASP A 431 -31.46 -24.47 -2.50
C ASP A 431 -30.61 -24.10 -3.72
N VAL A 432 -30.32 -25.08 -4.56
CA VAL A 432 -29.65 -24.87 -5.83
C VAL A 432 -30.70 -24.33 -6.80
N GLU A 433 -30.78 -23.00 -6.92
CA GLU A 433 -31.61 -22.32 -7.92
C GLU A 433 -31.41 -22.99 -9.30
N GLY A 434 -32.45 -23.67 -9.78
CA GLY A 434 -32.46 -24.39 -11.05
C GLY A 434 -32.50 -25.92 -10.94
N LEU A 435 -32.25 -26.54 -9.78
CA LEU A 435 -32.32 -27.99 -9.64
C LEU A 435 -33.80 -28.50 -9.68
N GLY A 436 -34.75 -27.70 -9.23
CA GLY A 436 -36.18 -28.00 -9.30
C GLY A 436 -36.75 -28.17 -10.70
N GLY A 437 -36.03 -27.67 -11.73
CA GLY A 437 -36.37 -27.88 -13.14
C GLY A 437 -35.84 -29.19 -13.75
N VAL A 438 -34.91 -29.86 -13.05
CA VAL A 438 -34.24 -31.10 -13.51
C VAL A 438 -34.80 -32.33 -12.78
N LEU A 439 -35.31 -32.14 -11.57
CA LEU A 439 -36.00 -33.19 -10.84
C LEU A 439 -37.45 -33.27 -11.34
N GLN A 440 -37.79 -34.37 -11.96
CA GLN A 440 -39.16 -34.65 -12.37
C GLN A 440 -40.07 -34.67 -11.13
N LYS A 441 -41.14 -33.85 -11.17
CA LYS A 441 -42.22 -33.94 -10.17
C LYS A 441 -42.78 -35.37 -10.17
N GLU A 442 -42.84 -35.99 -9.03
CA GLU A 442 -43.59 -37.24 -8.89
C GLU A 442 -45.01 -37.01 -9.38
N PRO A 443 -45.55 -37.91 -10.25
CA PRO A 443 -46.96 -37.81 -10.65
C PRO A 443 -47.82 -38.12 -9.44
N GLU A 444 -48.78 -37.25 -9.12
CA GLU A 444 -49.84 -37.51 -8.14
C GLU A 444 -50.47 -38.87 -8.40
N ALA A 445 -50.57 -39.71 -7.37
CA ALA A 445 -51.13 -41.03 -7.42
C ALA A 445 -52.62 -40.93 -7.79
N VAL A 446 -52.98 -41.30 -9.00
CA VAL A 446 -54.33 -41.63 -9.38
C VAL A 446 -54.55 -43.11 -9.10
N GLU A 447 -55.36 -43.44 -8.08
CA GLU A 447 -55.85 -44.78 -7.83
C GLU A 447 -56.74 -45.22 -8.99
N THR A 448 -56.25 -46.08 -9.86
CA THR A 448 -57.10 -47.02 -10.65
C THR A 448 -56.29 -48.25 -10.97
N GLY A 449 -56.89 -49.38 -10.76
CA GLY A 449 -56.37 -50.74 -10.69
C GLY A 449 -55.68 -51.27 -11.96
N ASP A 450 -54.94 -52.30 -11.63
CA ASP A 450 -54.56 -53.47 -12.41
C ASP A 450 -53.85 -53.26 -13.78
N SER A 451 -52.57 -53.46 -13.78
CA SER A 451 -51.85 -54.36 -14.69
C SER A 451 -50.31 -54.17 -14.57
N ASP A 452 -49.64 -55.28 -14.56
CA ASP A 452 -48.18 -55.47 -14.57
C ASP A 452 -47.41 -54.49 -15.49
N ASN A 453 -46.68 -53.52 -14.87
CA ASN A 453 -45.52 -52.91 -15.49
C ASN A 453 -44.47 -52.65 -14.41
N LYS A 454 -43.39 -53.40 -14.48
CA LYS A 454 -42.19 -53.20 -13.68
C LYS A 454 -41.69 -51.76 -13.84
N ARG A 455 -41.82 -50.96 -12.81
CA ARG A 455 -41.17 -49.66 -12.71
C ARG A 455 -39.67 -49.88 -12.57
N GLU A 456 -38.89 -49.52 -13.56
CA GLU A 456 -37.44 -49.44 -13.45
C GLU A 456 -37.07 -48.34 -12.47
N ASN A 457 -36.41 -48.74 -11.40
CA ASN A 457 -35.96 -47.81 -10.35
C ASN A 457 -34.70 -47.10 -10.83
N ILE A 458 -34.59 -45.78 -10.59
CA ILE A 458 -33.42 -44.98 -10.93
C ILE A 458 -32.10 -45.58 -10.38
N ASN A 459 -32.18 -46.30 -9.28
CA ASN A 459 -31.03 -47.02 -8.72
C ASN A 459 -30.49 -48.13 -9.63
N ASP A 460 -31.31 -48.69 -10.53
CA ASP A 460 -30.85 -49.70 -11.49
C ASP A 460 -30.09 -49.11 -12.67
N HIS A 461 -30.28 -47.82 -12.96
CA HIS A 461 -29.50 -47.08 -13.96
C HIS A 461 -28.19 -46.49 -13.41
N LEU A 462 -28.08 -46.23 -12.10
CA LEU A 462 -26.87 -45.75 -11.48
C LEU A 462 -25.80 -46.83 -11.28
N GLY A 463 -26.20 -48.12 -11.29
CA GLY A 463 -25.27 -49.25 -11.21
C GLY A 463 -24.46 -49.54 -12.49
N ASN A 464 -24.81 -48.91 -13.62
CA ASN A 464 -24.18 -49.13 -14.92
C ASN A 464 -23.47 -47.89 -15.48
N ILE A 465 -23.05 -46.98 -14.66
CA ILE A 465 -22.21 -45.83 -15.09
C ILE A 465 -20.76 -46.28 -14.94
N ASP A 466 -20.13 -46.62 -16.06
CA ASP A 466 -18.66 -46.76 -16.14
C ASP A 466 -18.01 -45.43 -15.83
N VAL A 467 -17.40 -45.34 -14.64
CA VAL A 467 -16.57 -44.19 -14.26
C VAL A 467 -15.29 -44.23 -15.11
N LEU A 468 -15.25 -43.49 -16.21
CA LEU A 468 -14.03 -43.24 -16.94
C LEU A 468 -13.07 -42.47 -16.03
N GLU A 469 -12.08 -43.15 -15.48
CA GLU A 469 -10.97 -42.55 -14.78
C GLU A 469 -10.30 -41.52 -15.68
N ARG A 470 -10.24 -40.27 -15.22
CA ARG A 470 -9.47 -39.23 -15.91
C ARG A 470 -8.01 -39.67 -15.93
N PRO A 471 -7.33 -39.64 -17.09
CA PRO A 471 -5.90 -39.90 -17.12
C PRO A 471 -5.15 -38.91 -16.25
N THR A 472 -4.42 -39.42 -15.27
CA THR A 472 -3.49 -38.68 -14.44
C THR A 472 -2.47 -38.00 -15.35
N LYS A 473 -2.45 -36.68 -15.36
CA LYS A 473 -1.42 -35.89 -16.03
C LYS A 473 -0.08 -36.23 -15.39
N THR A 474 0.74 -36.99 -16.10
CA THR A 474 2.17 -37.16 -15.81
C THR A 474 2.84 -35.80 -15.92
N PRO A 475 3.67 -35.40 -14.95
CA PRO A 475 4.40 -34.13 -15.06
C PRO A 475 5.39 -34.23 -16.20
N SER A 476 5.31 -33.30 -17.16
CA SER A 476 6.28 -33.15 -18.23
C SER A 476 7.65 -32.86 -17.66
N LYS A 477 8.59 -33.79 -17.86
CA LYS A 477 10.01 -33.59 -17.57
C LYS A 477 10.55 -32.47 -18.45
N GLY A 478 10.99 -31.39 -17.82
CA GLY A 478 11.79 -30.35 -18.45
C GLY A 478 13.08 -30.96 -19.02
N PHE A 479 13.38 -30.63 -20.26
CA PHE A 479 14.63 -30.97 -20.93
C PHE A 479 15.80 -30.26 -20.26
N PHE A 480 16.66 -31.00 -19.56
CA PHE A 480 18.03 -30.59 -19.29
C PHE A 480 18.97 -31.32 -20.20
N TYR A 481 19.71 -30.58 -21.02
CA TYR A 481 20.89 -31.06 -21.72
C TYR A 481 22.06 -31.09 -20.74
N GLY A 482 22.66 -32.23 -20.56
CA GLY A 482 23.92 -32.41 -19.85
C GLY A 482 24.36 -33.87 -19.98
N LYS A 483 25.20 -34.19 -20.96
CA LYS A 483 26.07 -35.38 -20.99
C LYS A 483 27.08 -35.20 -19.86
N GLY A 484 27.45 -36.19 -19.17
CA GLY A 484 27.79 -37.59 -19.29
C GLY A 484 29.15 -37.79 -18.67
N ASP A 485 29.23 -38.80 -17.98
CA ASP A 485 30.28 -39.77 -17.75
C ASP A 485 30.88 -39.87 -16.33
N GLU A 486 30.86 -41.10 -15.98
CA GLU A 486 31.30 -41.78 -14.78
C GLU A 486 32.79 -41.60 -14.47
N GLY A 487 33.14 -41.69 -13.19
CA GLY A 487 34.50 -41.98 -12.82
C GLY A 487 34.87 -41.64 -11.39
N SER A 488 34.67 -42.58 -10.55
CA SER A 488 35.33 -42.92 -9.25
C SER A 488 36.48 -42.06 -8.73
N SER A 489 36.40 -41.82 -7.40
CA SER A 489 37.43 -42.01 -6.38
C SER A 489 38.42 -40.89 -6.03
N GLN A 490 38.37 -40.62 -4.72
CA GLN A 490 39.49 -40.38 -3.77
C GLN A 490 40.23 -39.04 -3.74
N SER A 491 39.97 -38.39 -2.60
CA SER A 491 40.93 -37.75 -1.66
C SER A 491 42.20 -37.12 -2.22
N THR A 492 42.47 -35.88 -1.87
CA THR A 492 43.48 -35.43 -0.90
C THR A 492 43.69 -33.91 -0.96
N THR A 493 43.86 -33.36 0.19
CA THR A 493 44.44 -32.06 0.55
C THR A 493 45.63 -31.62 -0.29
N THR A 494 45.73 -30.31 -0.61
CA THR A 494 46.78 -29.42 -0.13
C THR A 494 46.76 -28.03 -0.75
N SER A 495 47.11 -27.09 0.06
CA SER A 495 47.47 -25.67 -0.09
C SER A 495 48.29 -25.29 -1.34
N GLY A 496 48.13 -24.02 -1.77
CA GLY A 496 49.24 -23.33 -2.46
C GLY A 496 48.86 -22.19 -3.39
N THR A 497 48.91 -21.03 -2.92
CA THR A 497 49.59 -19.79 -3.39
C THR A 497 49.72 -19.45 -4.88
N LEU A 498 49.29 -18.21 -5.16
CA LEU A 498 49.81 -17.19 -6.12
C LEU A 498 50.09 -17.54 -7.61
N GLY A 499 49.59 -16.63 -8.47
CA GLY A 499 50.28 -16.32 -9.73
C GLY A 499 49.41 -15.72 -10.85
N LYS A 500 49.45 -14.47 -10.95
CA LYS A 500 49.45 -13.52 -12.12
C LYS A 500 49.12 -14.00 -13.53
N THR A 501 48.29 -13.12 -14.18
CA THR A 501 48.36 -12.59 -15.56
C THR A 501 47.90 -13.49 -16.72
N GLY A 502 47.03 -12.88 -17.57
CA GLY A 502 46.79 -13.31 -18.96
C GLY A 502 45.56 -12.69 -19.58
N GLU A 503 45.77 -11.61 -20.34
CA GLU A 503 44.80 -11.06 -21.28
C GLU A 503 44.43 -12.07 -22.35
N ALA A 504 43.16 -12.18 -22.71
CA ALA A 504 42.75 -12.62 -24.03
C ALA A 504 41.37 -12.09 -24.39
N GLY A 505 41.32 -11.37 -25.49
CA GLY A 505 40.21 -10.61 -26.01
C GLY A 505 39.04 -11.44 -26.50
N LEU A 506 37.88 -10.89 -26.35
CA LEU A 506 36.65 -11.36 -26.98
C LEU A 506 36.22 -10.36 -28.07
N ARG A 507 36.21 -10.85 -29.30
CA ARG A 507 35.70 -10.16 -30.51
C ARG A 507 34.19 -9.97 -30.40
N ILE A 508 33.76 -8.70 -30.43
CA ILE A 508 32.36 -8.31 -30.54
C ILE A 508 31.97 -8.31 -32.02
N LEU A 509 31.03 -9.15 -32.39
CA LEU A 509 30.34 -9.11 -33.70
C LEU A 509 29.28 -8.00 -33.65
N LYS A 510 29.51 -6.94 -34.42
CA LYS A 510 28.57 -5.83 -34.65
C LYS A 510 27.43 -6.27 -35.60
N GLY A 511 26.24 -6.48 -35.06
CA GLY A 511 25.01 -6.50 -35.85
C GLY A 511 24.36 -5.10 -35.88
N LYS A 512 24.36 -4.47 -37.05
CA LYS A 512 23.65 -3.19 -37.28
C LYS A 512 22.13 -3.43 -37.28
N ARG A 513 21.41 -2.93 -36.30
CA ARG A 513 19.96 -2.68 -36.38
C ARG A 513 19.72 -1.18 -36.44
N LYS A 514 19.14 -0.71 -37.54
CA LYS A 514 18.66 0.65 -37.74
C LYS A 514 17.58 0.98 -36.71
N ARG A 515 17.83 1.94 -35.83
CA ARG A 515 16.82 2.57 -34.98
C ARG A 515 16.08 3.62 -35.77
N LYS A 516 14.77 3.45 -35.97
CA LYS A 516 13.84 4.53 -36.31
C LYS A 516 13.70 5.43 -35.10
N LYS A 517 13.92 6.72 -35.29
CA LYS A 517 13.56 7.79 -34.34
C LYS A 517 12.05 7.76 -34.15
N ILE A 518 11.61 7.65 -32.91
CA ILE A 518 10.24 7.95 -32.49
C ILE A 518 10.35 9.24 -31.68
N ASP A 519 9.77 10.31 -32.20
CA ASP A 519 9.64 11.57 -31.51
C ASP A 519 8.58 11.42 -30.41
N ALA A 520 9.03 11.49 -29.14
CA ALA A 520 8.19 11.46 -27.98
C ALA A 520 7.84 12.89 -27.55
N HIS A 521 6.68 13.37 -27.93
CA HIS A 521 5.99 14.42 -27.19
C HIS A 521 4.80 13.81 -26.47
N ARG A 522 4.95 13.49 -25.20
CA ARG A 522 3.86 13.26 -24.27
C ARG A 522 3.93 14.31 -23.17
N GLY A 523 2.96 15.21 -23.17
CA GLY A 523 2.70 16.12 -22.07
C GLY A 523 2.16 15.34 -20.87
N ILE A 524 2.66 15.69 -19.70
CA ILE A 524 2.23 15.22 -18.38
C ILE A 524 1.03 16.09 -17.97
N PRO A 525 -0.06 15.55 -17.38
CA PRO A 525 -1.18 16.36 -16.94
C PRO A 525 -0.80 17.28 -15.77
N ASP A 526 -1.15 18.54 -15.90
CA ASP A 526 -1.05 19.57 -14.87
C ASP A 526 -2.19 19.40 -13.83
N PRO A 527 -1.93 19.37 -12.52
CA PRO A 527 -2.96 19.25 -11.49
C PRO A 527 -3.78 20.52 -11.24
N SER A 528 -3.66 21.57 -12.05
CA SER A 528 -4.31 22.87 -11.82
C SER A 528 -5.62 23.10 -12.59
N GLY A 529 -6.30 22.06 -13.11
CA GLY A 529 -7.70 22.17 -13.57
C GLY A 529 -7.99 23.27 -14.60
N LYS A 530 -7.06 23.56 -15.53
CA LYS A 530 -7.32 24.40 -16.69
C LYS A 530 -7.24 23.52 -17.93
N ASP A 531 -8.29 23.62 -18.76
CA ASP A 531 -8.44 22.93 -20.02
C ASP A 531 -7.16 22.98 -20.86
N VAL A 532 -6.52 21.81 -21.04
CA VAL A 532 -5.44 21.67 -22.01
C VAL A 532 -6.11 21.53 -23.38
N VAL A 533 -6.09 22.59 -24.14
CA VAL A 533 -6.45 22.56 -25.56
C VAL A 533 -5.39 21.73 -26.29
N VAL A 534 -5.72 20.47 -26.51
CA VAL A 534 -4.95 19.60 -27.40
C VAL A 534 -5.19 20.09 -28.83
N GLN A 535 -4.16 20.62 -29.47
CA GLN A 535 -4.22 20.94 -30.90
C GLN A 535 -4.41 19.64 -31.70
N LYS A 536 -5.63 19.39 -32.16
CA LYS A 536 -6.01 18.26 -33.01
C LYS A 536 -5.41 18.43 -34.39
N LYS A 537 -4.66 17.42 -34.87
CA LYS A 537 -4.33 17.29 -36.28
C LYS A 537 -5.51 16.65 -37.01
N PRO A 538 -5.99 17.17 -38.13
CA PRO A 538 -7.10 16.60 -38.86
C PRO A 538 -6.74 15.21 -39.44
N GLY A 539 -7.55 14.19 -39.15
CA GLY A 539 -7.58 12.93 -39.88
C GLY A 539 -6.78 11.73 -39.31
N GLY A 540 -6.66 11.57 -37.99
CA GLY A 540 -6.01 10.41 -37.37
C GLY A 540 -6.79 9.81 -36.20
N GLU A 541 -6.88 8.47 -36.12
CA GLU A 541 -7.40 7.78 -34.94
C GLU A 541 -6.37 7.85 -33.79
N THR A 542 -6.82 8.25 -32.60
CA THR A 542 -6.00 8.30 -31.39
C THR A 542 -6.47 7.25 -30.40
N SER A 543 -5.58 6.38 -29.92
CA SER A 543 -5.91 5.37 -28.92
C SER A 543 -6.26 6.02 -27.58
N CYS A 544 -7.43 5.70 -27.04
CA CYS A 544 -7.90 6.13 -25.73
C CYS A 544 -7.44 5.13 -24.65
N PRO A 545 -6.67 5.54 -23.63
CA PRO A 545 -6.25 4.65 -22.57
C PRO A 545 -7.43 4.31 -21.65
N LEU A 546 -7.71 3.02 -21.48
CA LEU A 546 -8.82 2.53 -20.66
C LEU A 546 -8.37 2.24 -19.23
N LYS A 547 -9.30 2.46 -18.27
CA LYS A 547 -9.17 2.08 -16.87
C LYS A 547 -10.28 1.09 -16.49
N ASN A 548 -10.02 0.25 -15.50
CA ASN A 548 -10.99 -0.67 -14.91
C ASN A 548 -11.74 -1.57 -15.91
N VAL A 549 -11.04 -2.03 -16.96
CA VAL A 549 -11.63 -2.88 -18.01
C VAL A 549 -12.07 -4.22 -17.44
N ARG A 550 -13.35 -4.58 -17.68
CA ARG A 550 -13.91 -5.88 -17.32
C ARG A 550 -14.79 -6.38 -18.45
N ILE A 551 -14.52 -7.58 -18.93
CA ILE A 551 -15.33 -8.30 -19.90
C ILE A 551 -16.06 -9.41 -19.15
N ILE A 552 -17.37 -9.37 -19.10
CA ILE A 552 -18.21 -10.28 -18.32
C ILE A 552 -19.08 -11.09 -19.28
N LYS A 553 -18.92 -12.43 -19.31
CA LYS A 553 -19.79 -13.32 -20.06
C LYS A 553 -21.19 -13.31 -19.45
N LYS A 554 -22.22 -13.05 -20.28
CA LYS A 554 -23.64 -13.01 -19.92
C LYS A 554 -24.43 -14.20 -20.45
N GLY A 555 -23.91 -14.88 -21.47
CA GLY A 555 -24.51 -16.03 -22.13
C GLY A 555 -23.59 -16.55 -23.21
N THR A 556 -24.03 -17.53 -23.97
CA THR A 556 -23.28 -18.09 -25.10
C THR A 556 -23.07 -17.01 -26.16
N GLY A 557 -21.82 -16.61 -26.41
CA GLY A 557 -21.46 -15.54 -27.35
C GLY A 557 -21.84 -14.12 -26.89
N ILE A 558 -22.42 -13.92 -25.70
CA ILE A 558 -22.89 -12.61 -25.21
C ILE A 558 -21.97 -12.12 -24.10
N TYR A 559 -21.44 -10.90 -24.23
CA TYR A 559 -20.50 -10.31 -23.29
C TYR A 559 -20.92 -8.88 -22.91
N SER A 560 -20.67 -8.49 -21.67
CA SER A 560 -20.78 -7.11 -21.20
C SER A 560 -19.38 -6.51 -21.07
N LEU A 561 -19.10 -5.49 -21.85
CA LEU A 561 -17.89 -4.69 -21.80
C LEU A 561 -18.11 -3.57 -20.81
N ASN A 562 -17.23 -3.46 -19.79
CA ASN A 562 -17.31 -2.40 -18.79
C ASN A 562 -15.92 -1.78 -18.66
N PHE A 563 -15.80 -0.47 -18.86
CA PHE A 563 -14.54 0.25 -18.77
C PHE A 563 -14.76 1.73 -18.45
N GLU A 564 -13.70 2.42 -18.06
CA GLU A 564 -13.68 3.86 -17.80
C GLU A 564 -12.72 4.53 -18.77
N ILE A 565 -13.09 5.71 -19.27
CA ILE A 565 -12.27 6.54 -20.14
C ILE A 565 -11.81 7.80 -19.37
N PRO A 566 -10.61 8.34 -19.64
CA PRO A 566 -10.05 9.46 -18.88
C PRO A 566 -10.65 10.83 -19.25
N TYR A 567 -11.30 10.95 -20.39
CA TYR A 567 -11.94 12.16 -20.92
C TYR A 567 -13.12 11.78 -21.82
N ASP A 568 -14.01 12.72 -22.07
CA ASP A 568 -15.18 12.50 -22.92
C ASP A 568 -14.76 12.33 -24.38
N VAL A 569 -15.37 11.35 -25.06
CA VAL A 569 -15.11 11.02 -26.47
C VAL A 569 -16.40 11.21 -27.27
N GLU A 570 -16.41 12.21 -28.16
CA GLU A 570 -17.57 12.54 -28.96
C GLU A 570 -17.89 11.46 -30.00
N TYR A 571 -16.86 11.00 -30.72
CA TYR A 571 -16.95 9.87 -31.65
C TYR A 571 -15.85 8.84 -31.35
N GLY A 572 -16.26 7.64 -30.97
CA GLY A 572 -15.35 6.57 -30.58
C GLY A 572 -15.52 5.32 -31.43
N ARG A 573 -14.43 4.56 -31.55
CA ARG A 573 -14.40 3.25 -32.17
C ARG A 573 -13.90 2.23 -31.16
N ILE A 574 -14.66 1.15 -30.96
CA ILE A 574 -14.28 0.05 -30.06
C ILE A 574 -13.98 -1.18 -30.88
N GLU A 575 -12.83 -1.80 -30.64
CA GLU A 575 -12.41 -3.07 -31.22
C GLU A 575 -12.33 -4.14 -30.13
N LEU A 576 -12.82 -5.34 -30.43
CA LEU A 576 -12.60 -6.53 -29.64
C LEU A 576 -11.58 -7.42 -30.35
N VAL A 577 -10.51 -7.74 -29.66
CA VAL A 577 -9.43 -8.58 -30.23
C VAL A 577 -9.16 -9.79 -29.33
N THR A 578 -8.83 -10.93 -29.94
CA THR A 578 -8.38 -12.12 -29.20
C THR A 578 -6.98 -11.90 -28.66
N VAL A 579 -6.70 -12.42 -27.46
CA VAL A 579 -5.37 -12.47 -26.88
C VAL A 579 -4.80 -13.87 -27.12
N GLY A 580 -3.89 -14.02 -28.09
CA GLY A 580 -3.24 -15.29 -28.40
C GLY A 580 -1.84 -15.39 -27.78
N GLU A 581 -1.41 -16.60 -27.43
CA GLU A 581 -0.09 -16.88 -26.82
C GLU A 581 1.11 -16.43 -27.67
N ASN A 582 0.93 -16.18 -28.95
CA ASN A 582 1.98 -15.80 -29.90
C ASN A 582 1.98 -14.32 -30.30
N GLY A 583 1.26 -13.45 -29.56
CA GLY A 583 1.21 -12.00 -29.83
C GLY A 583 0.46 -11.62 -31.12
N LYS A 584 -0.22 -12.56 -31.79
CA LYS A 584 -1.14 -12.26 -32.87
C LYS A 584 -2.54 -12.07 -32.33
N SER A 585 -3.09 -10.88 -32.48
CA SER A 585 -4.47 -10.55 -32.12
C SER A 585 -5.33 -10.52 -33.38
N ASN A 586 -6.45 -11.27 -33.40
CA ASN A 586 -7.45 -11.20 -34.43
C ASN A 586 -8.65 -10.44 -33.93
N ARG A 587 -9.29 -9.64 -34.80
CA ARG A 587 -10.56 -8.98 -34.47
C ARG A 587 -11.68 -10.01 -34.38
N LEU A 588 -12.56 -9.83 -33.41
CA LEU A 588 -13.74 -10.65 -33.23
C LEU A 588 -14.91 -10.01 -33.98
N ARG A 589 -15.66 -10.82 -34.71
CA ARG A 589 -16.84 -10.38 -35.46
C ARG A 589 -18.02 -10.24 -34.51
N ILE A 590 -18.62 -9.03 -34.48
CA ILE A 590 -19.73 -8.66 -33.63
C ILE A 590 -21.01 -8.68 -34.47
N THR A 591 -22.08 -9.29 -33.94
CA THR A 591 -23.37 -9.40 -34.63
C THR A 591 -24.47 -8.52 -34.04
N ASP A 592 -24.33 -8.17 -32.75
CA ASP A 592 -25.27 -7.25 -32.08
C ASP A 592 -24.54 -6.42 -31.02
N VAL A 593 -25.01 -5.18 -30.81
CA VAL A 593 -24.47 -4.25 -29.82
C VAL A 593 -25.58 -3.44 -29.17
N LYS A 594 -25.54 -3.35 -27.83
CA LYS A 594 -26.52 -2.57 -27.06
C LYS A 594 -25.79 -1.73 -25.99
N PRO A 595 -25.80 -0.38 -26.09
CA PRO A 595 -25.29 0.49 -25.04
C PRO A 595 -26.21 0.40 -23.82
N THR A 596 -25.61 0.41 -22.62
CA THR A 596 -26.34 0.31 -21.35
C THR A 596 -26.12 1.55 -20.48
N SER A 597 -24.89 2.08 -20.44
CA SER A 597 -24.54 3.31 -19.73
C SER A 597 -23.23 3.92 -20.23
N GLY A 598 -23.04 5.21 -20.03
CA GLY A 598 -21.81 5.95 -20.34
C GLY A 598 -21.52 6.13 -21.84
N CYS A 599 -22.48 5.82 -22.70
CA CYS A 599 -22.42 5.99 -24.14
C CYS A 599 -23.85 6.22 -24.68
N GLU A 600 -24.04 7.23 -25.50
CA GLU A 600 -25.36 7.58 -26.02
C GLU A 600 -25.83 6.61 -27.11
N THR A 601 -24.94 6.30 -28.05
CA THR A 601 -25.22 5.34 -29.12
C THR A 601 -24.06 4.41 -29.35
N ALA A 602 -24.36 3.17 -29.79
CA ALA A 602 -23.39 2.21 -30.26
C ALA A 602 -23.95 1.46 -31.48
N LYS A 603 -23.20 1.39 -32.58
CA LYS A 603 -23.59 0.73 -33.83
C LYS A 603 -22.44 -0.10 -34.37
N ILE A 604 -22.75 -1.22 -35.01
CA ILE A 604 -21.74 -2.07 -35.64
C ILE A 604 -21.39 -1.49 -37.01
N ASN A 605 -20.10 -1.37 -37.28
CA ASN A 605 -19.57 -1.04 -38.59
C ASN A 605 -18.42 -2.02 -38.91
N GLY A 606 -18.72 -3.06 -39.70
CA GLY A 606 -17.79 -4.17 -39.97
C GLY A 606 -17.44 -4.98 -38.72
N ASP A 607 -16.15 -4.98 -38.35
CA ASP A 607 -15.61 -5.73 -37.19
C ASP A 607 -15.37 -4.83 -35.95
N PHE A 608 -15.96 -3.65 -35.92
CA PHE A 608 -15.82 -2.72 -34.81
C PHE A 608 -17.16 -2.04 -34.45
N ILE A 609 -17.21 -1.40 -33.28
CA ILE A 609 -18.36 -0.66 -32.80
C ILE A 609 -18.04 0.83 -32.88
N GLU A 610 -18.88 1.57 -33.57
CA GLU A 610 -18.87 3.03 -33.54
C GLU A 610 -19.76 3.52 -32.39
N THR A 611 -19.26 4.46 -31.62
CA THR A 611 -19.96 5.02 -30.46
C THR A 611 -19.98 6.53 -30.54
N ALA A 612 -21.06 7.13 -30.02
CA ALA A 612 -21.16 8.58 -29.86
C ALA A 612 -21.34 8.94 -28.38
N ASN A 613 -20.76 10.10 -28.01
CA ASN A 613 -20.87 10.70 -26.69
C ASN A 613 -20.56 9.72 -25.52
N MET A 614 -19.37 9.11 -25.54
CA MET A 614 -18.89 8.37 -24.38
C MET A 614 -18.41 9.36 -23.31
N THR A 615 -18.89 9.19 -22.07
CA THR A 615 -18.61 10.11 -20.96
C THR A 615 -17.55 9.56 -20.01
N SER A 616 -16.65 10.45 -19.56
CA SER A 616 -15.65 10.15 -18.52
C SER A 616 -16.25 10.06 -17.12
N PHE A 617 -17.48 10.54 -16.93
CA PHE A 617 -18.23 10.45 -15.68
C PHE A 617 -18.93 9.10 -15.56
N GLY A 618 -18.24 8.12 -14.96
CA GLY A 618 -18.79 6.80 -14.70
C GLY A 618 -18.25 5.72 -15.62
N LYS A 619 -18.92 4.55 -15.61
CA LYS A 619 -18.51 3.39 -16.40
C LYS A 619 -19.27 3.33 -17.71
N VAL A 620 -18.53 3.24 -18.81
CA VAL A 620 -19.09 2.85 -20.09
C VAL A 620 -19.44 1.36 -20.04
N LYS A 621 -20.68 1.01 -20.32
CA LYS A 621 -21.17 -0.36 -20.31
C LYS A 621 -21.93 -0.67 -21.60
N ILE A 622 -21.43 -1.65 -22.34
CA ILE A 622 -21.96 -2.05 -23.64
C ILE A 622 -22.11 -3.58 -23.64
N ILE A 623 -23.25 -4.08 -24.08
CA ILE A 623 -23.47 -5.52 -24.30
C ILE A 623 -23.22 -5.80 -25.77
N VAL A 624 -22.42 -6.84 -26.05
CA VAL A 624 -22.07 -7.28 -27.40
C VAL A 624 -22.39 -8.76 -27.57
N THR A 625 -22.83 -9.12 -28.78
CA THR A 625 -23.00 -10.52 -29.21
C THR A 625 -22.00 -10.82 -30.29
N LEU A 626 -21.22 -11.90 -30.15
CA LEU A 626 -20.26 -12.36 -31.12
C LEU A 626 -20.90 -13.28 -32.15
N ALA A 627 -20.29 -13.38 -33.33
CA ALA A 627 -20.78 -14.19 -34.43
C ALA A 627 -20.68 -15.70 -34.16
N ASP A 628 -19.83 -16.12 -33.24
CA ASP A 628 -19.67 -17.51 -32.84
C ASP A 628 -19.77 -17.70 -31.32
N SER A 629 -19.90 -18.94 -30.88
CA SER A 629 -20.16 -19.32 -29.50
C SER A 629 -18.90 -19.71 -28.72
N HIS A 630 -17.70 -19.55 -29.30
CA HIS A 630 -16.46 -19.92 -28.63
C HIS A 630 -16.11 -18.93 -27.53
N ASP A 631 -15.47 -19.43 -26.49
CA ASP A 631 -14.94 -18.60 -25.41
C ASP A 631 -13.55 -18.11 -25.74
N TYR A 632 -13.40 -16.80 -25.86
CA TYR A 632 -12.14 -16.14 -26.17
C TYR A 632 -11.57 -15.39 -24.95
N ALA A 633 -10.24 -15.44 -24.79
CA ALA A 633 -9.55 -14.40 -24.05
C ALA A 633 -9.52 -13.14 -24.92
N MET A 634 -10.15 -12.06 -24.44
CA MET A 634 -10.40 -10.85 -25.23
C MET A 634 -9.80 -9.60 -24.59
N GLU A 635 -9.41 -8.68 -25.45
CA GLU A 635 -9.00 -7.32 -25.09
C GLU A 635 -9.93 -6.31 -25.78
N VAL A 636 -10.28 -5.23 -25.06
CA VAL A 636 -11.04 -4.08 -25.58
C VAL A 636 -10.07 -2.96 -25.91
N LYS A 637 -10.14 -2.43 -27.11
CA LYS A 637 -9.40 -1.24 -27.55
C LYS A 637 -10.37 -0.16 -27.97
N VAL A 638 -10.14 1.07 -27.50
CA VAL A 638 -10.95 2.23 -27.84
C VAL A 638 -10.08 3.28 -28.52
N TYR A 639 -10.61 3.82 -29.59
CA TYR A 639 -9.98 4.88 -30.38
C TYR A 639 -10.94 6.08 -30.46
N GLU A 640 -10.39 7.27 -30.34
CA GLU A 640 -11.11 8.50 -30.66
C GLU A 640 -10.99 8.77 -32.15
N HIS A 641 -12.10 9.03 -32.81
CA HIS A 641 -12.14 9.43 -34.20
C HIS A 641 -12.30 10.96 -34.26
N ASN A 642 -11.34 11.64 -34.90
CA ASN A 642 -11.34 13.11 -35.05
C ASN A 642 -12.08 13.53 -36.33
#